data_e5d14209cd0be3c45d46e90a2f3376e5
#
_entry.id   e5d14209cd0be3c45d46e90a2f3376e5
#
_cell.length_a   1.000
_cell.length_b   1.000
_cell.length_c   1.000
_cell.angle_alpha   90.00
_cell.angle_beta   90.00
_cell.angle_gamma   90.00
#
_symmetry.space_group_name_H-M   'P 1'
#
loop_
_entity.id
_entity.type
_entity.pdbx_description
1 polymer ?
#
loop_
_entity_poly.entity_id
_entity_poly.type
_entity_poly.pdbx_seq_one_letter_code
_entity_poly.pdbx_strand_id
1 'polypeptide(L)'
;MCWTVWLRFSIQGVYNYSMLTLSDHERVLYVGAREALFALDPNNISRQLRPQIDWPAPQDKKRECVAKGKNNQTECFNYIRFLQSYNHTHLYTCGTYAFQPKCTYVNADYFTLSMAALEDGKGKCPYDPAKGHTGLIVDKEMYSATLNNFLGTEPVILRNLGLQHYSMKSEYLPAWLNEPDFVGSALVRESTGSKDGDDDKIYFFFSERALELDCDTELTVARVARVCKGDLGGTRTLQKKWTTFQKARLECSLPERHVSFNNLRAVFTLPGQDWRGTTFYGIFHAQWGDVDVSAVCQYQISDVKKVFEGSYKEYRETSQRWGRYTGPVPTPRPGSCITSADRENGYNSSLQLPDATLNFAKKHPLMEDKALGRPLLLTKGVNFTRIAVDRVNALDQRPYNMLFIGTEEGWLQRVVILGSEAHVIEEIQLFETAQPVDSLTISHSKKYLYIGSRSEVLQLPLANCSRYQSQPDCLLARDPYCAWDNEGRACVRIDLHRGSTSSLSQDLMLDRFSRGKAKFDKPVSIPSPEHSRLRNVTVVVGSDMMLPCQLVSNLAQPCWVLNDRELQLGDSEARGPRFDRTLKALVIPEAGQMQAGRYVCYSEEQGVKFQTERYQVAVVASAPVFMEARAPDSSMGLFWVLVITLGAACLLLLVAALYLRRRLKLALGKGADMKPLESTLVYPITLPKDPPTFVPSKMPTDEDRFWETGANYYYSDGSLKIVPGHALGPSSVSSTASPSAIPGQPIHSPSRLSLTNIRGSGSNGYIRLNLSTAGEERASGAGAGGGGLGGLGVSGNDYSSPFKEELRRTLQQRSVLPDANPEESSV
;
A
#
# COMPACT_ATOMS: atom_id res chain seq x y z
N MET A 1 -20.48 14.85 -23.77
CA MET A 1 -19.20 14.31 -23.39
C MET A 1 -18.61 13.56 -24.56
N CYS A 2 -17.58 14.13 -25.20
CA CYS A 2 -16.91 13.47 -26.30
C CYS A 2 -15.96 12.44 -25.68
N TRP A 3 -16.30 11.16 -25.73
CA TRP A 3 -15.42 10.07 -25.32
C TRP A 3 -14.22 10.05 -26.25
N THR A 4 -13.07 10.45 -25.78
CA THR A 4 -11.82 10.23 -26.50
C THR A 4 -11.67 8.71 -26.58
N VAL A 5 -11.72 8.14 -27.79
CA VAL A 5 -11.57 6.71 -28.00
C VAL A 5 -10.11 6.35 -27.72
N TRP A 6 -9.84 5.88 -26.49
CA TRP A 6 -8.53 5.31 -26.16
C TRP A 6 -8.40 3.93 -26.79
N LEU A 7 -7.18 3.58 -27.15
CA LEU A 7 -6.92 2.24 -27.63
C LEU A 7 -6.94 1.27 -26.45
N ARG A 8 -7.57 0.14 -26.64
CA ARG A 8 -7.77 -0.90 -25.63
C ARG A 8 -7.28 -2.25 -26.15
N PHE A 9 -6.72 -3.05 -25.26
CA PHE A 9 -6.34 -4.42 -25.53
C PHE A 9 -6.83 -5.33 -24.41
N SER A 10 -7.63 -6.32 -24.77
CA SER A 10 -8.06 -7.39 -23.87
C SER A 10 -8.35 -8.65 -24.68
N ILE A 11 -8.16 -9.82 -24.08
CA ILE A 11 -8.51 -11.13 -24.64
C ILE A 11 -9.50 -11.81 -23.71
N GLN A 12 -10.56 -12.36 -24.29
CA GLN A 12 -11.59 -13.06 -23.52
C GLN A 12 -10.97 -14.22 -22.70
N GLY A 13 -11.27 -14.25 -21.39
CA GLY A 13 -10.76 -15.25 -20.46
C GLY A 13 -9.38 -14.95 -19.87
N VAL A 14 -8.69 -13.91 -20.34
CA VAL A 14 -7.43 -13.44 -19.76
C VAL A 14 -7.70 -12.26 -18.84
N TYR A 15 -7.03 -12.25 -17.69
CA TYR A 15 -7.19 -11.23 -16.65
C TYR A 15 -5.83 -10.85 -16.06
N ASN A 16 -5.82 -9.77 -15.26
CA ASN A 16 -4.67 -9.29 -14.50
C ASN A 16 -3.47 -8.94 -15.39
N TYR A 17 -3.66 -7.95 -16.27
CA TYR A 17 -2.63 -7.37 -17.13
C TYR A 17 -1.70 -6.46 -16.31
N SER A 18 -0.97 -7.04 -15.37
CA SER A 18 -0.26 -6.29 -14.32
C SER A 18 1.20 -5.99 -14.63
N MET A 19 1.78 -6.66 -15.63
CA MET A 19 3.17 -6.43 -16.02
C MET A 19 3.25 -5.81 -17.41
N LEU A 20 3.80 -4.60 -17.48
CA LEU A 20 4.03 -3.87 -18.73
C LEU A 20 5.52 -3.54 -18.84
N THR A 21 6.14 -3.94 -19.94
CA THR A 21 7.56 -3.70 -20.21
C THR A 21 7.76 -3.27 -21.66
N LEU A 22 8.35 -2.12 -21.88
CA LEU A 22 8.79 -1.70 -23.21
C LEU A 22 10.14 -2.35 -23.54
N SER A 23 10.32 -2.74 -24.80
CA SER A 23 11.63 -3.15 -25.31
C SER A 23 12.61 -1.98 -25.28
N ASP A 24 13.92 -2.24 -25.30
CA ASP A 24 15.01 -1.24 -25.19
C ASP A 24 14.87 -0.06 -26.17
N HIS A 25 14.30 -0.29 -27.36
CA HIS A 25 14.07 0.74 -28.39
C HIS A 25 12.58 1.12 -28.50
N GLU A 26 11.77 0.80 -27.52
CA GLU A 26 10.32 1.04 -27.50
C GLU A 26 9.59 0.59 -28.78
N ARG A 27 10.03 -0.55 -29.35
CA ARG A 27 9.41 -1.12 -30.57
C ARG A 27 8.31 -2.14 -30.26
N VAL A 28 8.32 -2.70 -29.08
CA VAL A 28 7.35 -3.70 -28.62
C VAL A 28 6.95 -3.36 -27.18
N LEU A 29 5.66 -3.42 -26.89
CA LEU A 29 5.13 -3.44 -25.55
C LEU A 29 4.85 -4.90 -25.15
N TYR A 30 5.64 -5.43 -24.24
CA TYR A 30 5.41 -6.74 -23.67
C TYR A 30 4.46 -6.64 -22.49
N VAL A 31 3.49 -7.55 -22.45
CA VAL A 31 2.45 -7.59 -21.42
C VAL A 31 2.43 -8.98 -20.78
N GLY A 32 2.55 -9.00 -19.47
CA GLY A 32 2.34 -10.19 -18.65
C GLY A 32 1.00 -10.14 -17.94
N ALA A 33 0.21 -11.20 -18.11
CA ALA A 33 -1.11 -11.35 -17.52
C ALA A 33 -1.21 -12.68 -16.75
N ARG A 34 -2.40 -13.02 -16.27
CA ARG A 34 -2.66 -14.33 -15.68
C ARG A 34 -2.62 -15.41 -16.77
N GLU A 35 -1.62 -16.31 -16.67
CA GLU A 35 -1.40 -17.46 -17.55
C GLU A 35 -1.07 -17.12 -19.03
N ALA A 36 -0.77 -15.84 -19.33
CA ALA A 36 -0.47 -15.42 -20.70
C ALA A 36 0.54 -14.28 -20.79
N LEU A 37 1.26 -14.21 -21.93
CA LEU A 37 2.15 -13.12 -22.31
C LEU A 37 1.81 -12.63 -23.72
N PHE A 38 1.96 -11.32 -23.95
CA PHE A 38 1.65 -10.67 -25.22
C PHE A 38 2.79 -9.76 -25.68
N ALA A 39 2.89 -9.58 -26.99
CA ALA A 39 3.77 -8.62 -27.65
C ALA A 39 2.92 -7.70 -28.52
N LEU A 40 2.73 -6.45 -28.09
CA LEU A 40 1.84 -5.47 -28.69
C LEU A 40 2.62 -4.39 -29.42
N ASP A 41 2.00 -3.78 -30.45
CA ASP A 41 2.53 -2.60 -31.12
C ASP A 41 2.37 -1.36 -30.22
N PRO A 42 3.45 -0.71 -29.80
CA PRO A 42 3.35 0.45 -28.92
C PRO A 42 2.74 1.69 -29.60
N ASN A 43 2.61 1.72 -30.92
CA ASN A 43 1.85 2.78 -31.60
C ASN A 43 0.35 2.51 -31.58
N ASN A 44 -0.05 1.24 -31.54
CA ASN A 44 -1.44 0.81 -31.50
C ASN A 44 -1.55 -0.54 -30.77
N ILE A 45 -1.83 -0.52 -29.47
CA ILE A 45 -1.90 -1.74 -28.65
C ILE A 45 -3.01 -2.71 -29.05
N SER A 46 -4.02 -2.27 -29.83
CA SER A 46 -5.01 -3.19 -30.38
C SER A 46 -4.40 -4.17 -31.39
N ARG A 47 -3.17 -3.90 -31.86
CA ARG A 47 -2.42 -4.75 -32.77
C ARG A 47 -1.41 -5.61 -31.99
N GLN A 48 -1.63 -6.91 -32.03
CA GLN A 48 -0.69 -7.88 -31.52
C GLN A 48 0.38 -8.17 -32.58
N LEU A 49 1.66 -8.04 -32.23
CA LEU A 49 2.79 -8.21 -33.16
C LEU A 49 3.19 -9.66 -33.36
N ARG A 50 2.95 -10.52 -32.34
CA ARG A 50 3.27 -11.94 -32.33
C ARG A 50 2.11 -12.73 -31.71
N PRO A 51 1.95 -14.02 -32.00
CA PRO A 51 1.02 -14.88 -31.28
C PRO A 51 1.25 -14.83 -29.77
N GLN A 52 0.19 -14.89 -28.99
CA GLN A 52 0.31 -14.93 -27.53
C GLN A 52 1.04 -16.20 -27.07
N ILE A 53 1.70 -16.11 -25.95
CA ILE A 53 2.26 -17.25 -25.23
C ILE A 53 1.30 -17.60 -24.11
N ASP A 54 0.72 -18.81 -24.19
CA ASP A 54 -0.03 -19.37 -23.07
C ASP A 54 0.93 -20.10 -22.14
N TRP A 55 0.94 -19.70 -20.89
CA TRP A 55 1.78 -20.31 -19.85
C TRP A 55 0.97 -20.64 -18.60
N PRO A 56 0.02 -21.58 -18.70
CA PRO A 56 -0.79 -22.00 -17.58
C PRO A 56 0.01 -22.85 -16.58
N ALA A 57 -0.34 -22.77 -15.31
CA ALA A 57 0.12 -23.74 -14.34
C ALA A 57 -0.48 -25.13 -14.65
N PRO A 58 0.29 -26.23 -14.58
CA PRO A 58 -0.21 -27.58 -14.80
C PRO A 58 -1.34 -27.98 -13.84
N GLN A 59 -2.21 -28.88 -14.29
CA GLN A 59 -3.40 -29.25 -13.49
C GLN A 59 -3.05 -29.98 -12.18
N ASP A 60 -1.96 -30.74 -12.15
CA ASP A 60 -1.43 -31.37 -10.94
C ASP A 60 -1.01 -30.28 -9.91
N LYS A 61 -0.34 -29.21 -10.37
CA LYS A 61 0.06 -28.07 -9.52
C LYS A 61 -1.13 -27.27 -9.03
N LYS A 62 -2.14 -27.05 -9.87
CA LYS A 62 -3.40 -26.42 -9.45
C LYS A 62 -4.11 -27.26 -8.38
N ARG A 63 -4.18 -28.60 -8.56
CA ARG A 63 -4.76 -29.50 -7.55
C ARG A 63 -3.98 -29.49 -6.24
N GLU A 64 -2.66 -29.51 -6.30
CA GLU A 64 -1.78 -29.40 -5.13
C GLU A 64 -1.98 -28.07 -4.38
N CYS A 65 -2.11 -26.98 -5.13
CA CYS A 65 -2.41 -25.64 -4.58
C CYS A 65 -3.74 -25.62 -3.80
N VAL A 66 -4.79 -26.19 -4.41
CA VAL A 66 -6.12 -26.30 -3.75
C VAL A 66 -6.08 -27.23 -2.54
N ALA A 67 -5.35 -28.34 -2.62
CA ALA A 67 -5.19 -29.26 -1.48
C ALA A 67 -4.47 -28.61 -0.29
N LYS A 68 -3.65 -27.57 -0.53
CA LYS A 68 -3.02 -26.75 0.49
C LYS A 68 -3.90 -25.59 0.98
N GLY A 69 -5.20 -25.59 0.67
CA GLY A 69 -6.18 -24.63 1.18
C GLY A 69 -6.28 -23.31 0.39
N LYS A 70 -5.70 -23.23 -0.82
CA LYS A 70 -5.76 -22.04 -1.67
C LYS A 70 -6.97 -22.03 -2.59
N ASN A 71 -7.42 -20.83 -2.97
CA ASN A 71 -8.62 -20.66 -3.78
C ASN A 71 -8.37 -21.03 -5.25
N ASN A 72 -9.18 -21.99 -5.76
CA ASN A 72 -9.09 -22.46 -7.12
C ASN A 72 -9.49 -21.42 -8.19
N GLN A 73 -10.34 -20.45 -7.83
CA GLN A 73 -10.84 -19.47 -8.79
C GLN A 73 -9.98 -18.21 -8.89
N THR A 74 -9.19 -17.91 -7.85
CA THR A 74 -8.47 -16.64 -7.76
C THR A 74 -6.98 -16.77 -7.51
N GLU A 75 -6.50 -17.84 -6.84
CA GLU A 75 -5.11 -17.91 -6.39
C GLU A 75 -4.27 -18.94 -7.15
N CYS A 76 -4.86 -20.11 -7.52
CA CYS A 76 -4.14 -21.26 -8.08
C CYS A 76 -3.89 -21.16 -9.59
N PHE A 77 -3.39 -20.01 -10.03
CA PHE A 77 -3.02 -19.76 -11.43
C PHE A 77 -1.54 -19.37 -11.54
N ASN A 78 -1.05 -19.24 -12.77
CA ASN A 78 0.24 -18.64 -13.03
C ASN A 78 0.07 -17.14 -13.30
N TYR A 79 0.34 -16.30 -12.31
CA TYR A 79 0.39 -14.84 -12.43
C TYR A 79 1.80 -14.44 -12.84
N ILE A 80 1.95 -13.76 -13.96
CA ILE A 80 3.24 -13.20 -14.37
C ILE A 80 3.58 -12.03 -13.45
N ARG A 81 4.66 -12.18 -12.67
CA ARG A 81 5.07 -11.21 -11.65
C ARG A 81 6.40 -10.52 -11.97
N PHE A 82 7.11 -11.05 -12.95
CA PHE A 82 8.34 -10.45 -13.44
C PHE A 82 8.46 -10.65 -14.95
N LEU A 83 8.81 -9.57 -15.66
CA LEU A 83 9.03 -9.56 -17.10
C LEU A 83 9.96 -8.40 -17.44
N GLN A 84 11.21 -8.71 -17.85
CA GLN A 84 12.21 -7.70 -18.20
C GLN A 84 13.13 -8.20 -19.31
N SER A 85 13.72 -7.27 -20.10
CA SER A 85 14.79 -7.59 -21.05
C SER A 85 16.01 -8.15 -20.30
N TYR A 86 16.45 -9.35 -20.70
CA TYR A 86 17.67 -9.96 -20.21
C TYR A 86 18.87 -9.58 -21.08
N ASN A 87 18.62 -9.56 -22.38
CA ASN A 87 19.53 -9.08 -23.42
C ASN A 87 18.70 -8.70 -24.66
N HIS A 88 19.38 -8.35 -25.76
CA HIS A 88 18.71 -7.91 -26.99
C HIS A 88 17.80 -8.95 -27.63
N THR A 89 17.99 -10.25 -27.34
CA THR A 89 17.26 -11.37 -27.95
C THR A 89 16.34 -12.13 -27.00
N HIS A 90 16.47 -11.89 -25.69
CA HIS A 90 15.70 -12.63 -24.70
C HIS A 90 15.14 -11.70 -23.60
N LEU A 91 13.91 -11.99 -23.22
CA LEU A 91 13.32 -11.52 -21.96
C LEU A 91 13.46 -12.62 -20.91
N TYR A 92 13.53 -12.24 -19.66
CA TYR A 92 13.41 -13.13 -18.53
C TYR A 92 12.07 -12.89 -17.84
N THR A 93 11.33 -13.95 -17.56
CA THR A 93 10.01 -13.89 -16.98
C THR A 93 9.87 -14.89 -15.83
N CYS A 94 9.11 -14.50 -14.82
CA CYS A 94 8.74 -15.35 -13.70
C CYS A 94 7.26 -15.23 -13.38
N GLY A 95 6.65 -16.34 -12.96
CA GLY A 95 5.28 -16.38 -12.52
C GLY A 95 5.09 -17.24 -11.28
N THR A 96 3.94 -17.08 -10.63
CA THR A 96 3.60 -17.76 -9.36
C THR A 96 3.34 -19.25 -9.51
N TYR A 97 2.97 -19.71 -10.72
CA TYR A 97 2.81 -21.11 -11.13
C TYR A 97 2.05 -21.96 -10.12
N ALA A 98 0.90 -21.45 -9.67
CA ALA A 98 0.05 -22.06 -8.64
C ALA A 98 0.79 -22.31 -7.31
N PHE A 99 1.40 -21.25 -6.74
CA PHE A 99 2.20 -21.31 -5.51
C PHE A 99 3.47 -22.18 -5.58
N GLN A 100 3.99 -22.38 -6.79
CA GLN A 100 5.30 -23.01 -7.03
C GLN A 100 6.06 -22.19 -8.06
N PRO A 101 6.55 -21.00 -7.72
CA PRO A 101 7.04 -20.03 -8.69
C PRO A 101 8.09 -20.62 -9.61
N LYS A 102 7.98 -20.30 -10.90
CA LYS A 102 8.89 -20.72 -11.96
C LYS A 102 9.33 -19.53 -12.78
N CYS A 103 10.58 -19.60 -13.27
CA CYS A 103 11.16 -18.61 -14.15
C CYS A 103 11.69 -19.27 -15.44
N THR A 104 11.72 -18.51 -16.53
CA THR A 104 12.27 -18.94 -17.79
C THR A 104 12.58 -17.76 -18.71
N TYR A 105 13.13 -18.05 -19.88
CA TYR A 105 13.42 -17.06 -20.90
C TYR A 105 12.34 -17.07 -22.00
N VAL A 106 12.06 -15.89 -22.54
CA VAL A 106 11.25 -15.70 -23.75
C VAL A 106 12.17 -15.18 -24.84
N ASN A 107 12.23 -15.86 -25.97
CA ASN A 107 12.91 -15.34 -27.14
C ASN A 107 12.14 -14.12 -27.68
N ALA A 108 12.77 -12.95 -27.79
CA ALA A 108 12.11 -11.72 -28.18
C ALA A 108 11.75 -11.66 -29.67
N ASP A 109 12.54 -12.33 -30.55
CA ASP A 109 12.34 -12.30 -31.98
C ASP A 109 11.16 -13.19 -32.42
N TYR A 110 11.12 -14.42 -31.92
CA TYR A 110 10.07 -15.41 -32.24
C TYR A 110 8.90 -15.35 -31.24
N PHE A 111 9.07 -14.70 -30.12
CA PHE A 111 8.14 -14.63 -29.00
C PHE A 111 7.68 -16.02 -28.54
N THR A 112 8.66 -16.84 -28.14
CA THR A 112 8.46 -18.23 -27.69
C THR A 112 9.10 -18.46 -26.34
N LEU A 113 8.42 -19.27 -25.50
CA LEU A 113 8.88 -19.61 -24.16
C LEU A 113 9.91 -20.75 -24.21
N SER A 114 11.03 -20.60 -23.51
CA SER A 114 12.07 -21.63 -23.42
C SER A 114 11.75 -22.63 -22.32
N MET A 115 10.95 -23.65 -22.61
CA MET A 115 10.58 -24.68 -21.62
C MET A 115 11.78 -25.52 -21.14
N ALA A 116 12.84 -25.65 -21.96
CA ALA A 116 14.07 -26.33 -21.56
C ALA A 116 14.87 -25.57 -20.51
N ALA A 117 14.65 -24.26 -20.40
CA ALA A 117 15.28 -23.38 -19.42
C ALA A 117 14.37 -23.04 -18.23
N LEU A 118 13.29 -23.82 -18.04
CA LEU A 118 12.39 -23.63 -16.90
C LEU A 118 13.12 -23.95 -15.59
N GLU A 119 13.24 -22.97 -14.73
CA GLU A 119 13.95 -23.06 -13.46
C GLU A 119 13.07 -22.70 -12.26
N ASP A 120 13.55 -23.02 -11.06
CA ASP A 120 12.87 -22.68 -9.83
C ASP A 120 12.86 -21.16 -9.61
N GLY A 121 11.68 -20.64 -9.32
CA GLY A 121 11.45 -19.21 -9.04
C GLY A 121 11.56 -18.83 -7.57
N LYS A 122 11.94 -19.77 -6.69
CA LYS A 122 12.11 -19.53 -5.25
C LYS A 122 13.07 -18.36 -5.01
N GLY A 123 12.60 -17.35 -4.26
CA GLY A 123 13.35 -16.12 -3.99
C GLY A 123 13.42 -15.13 -5.16
N LYS A 124 13.01 -15.52 -6.38
CA LYS A 124 12.97 -14.67 -7.56
C LYS A 124 11.58 -14.09 -7.82
N CYS A 125 10.54 -14.83 -7.44
CA CYS A 125 9.14 -14.51 -7.68
C CYS A 125 8.30 -14.96 -6.47
N PRO A 126 7.22 -14.29 -6.11
CA PRO A 126 6.40 -14.68 -4.97
C PRO A 126 5.65 -15.99 -5.24
N TYR A 127 5.40 -16.74 -4.18
CA TYR A 127 4.48 -17.87 -4.20
C TYR A 127 3.04 -17.38 -4.35
N ASP A 128 2.66 -16.41 -3.52
CA ASP A 128 1.33 -15.82 -3.45
C ASP A 128 1.23 -14.61 -4.39
N PRO A 129 0.27 -14.61 -5.34
CA PRO A 129 0.09 -13.49 -6.26
C PRO A 129 -0.27 -12.17 -5.59
N ALA A 130 -0.83 -12.20 -4.38
CA ALA A 130 -1.23 -11.01 -3.63
C ALA A 130 -0.08 -10.36 -2.84
N LYS A 131 1.04 -11.07 -2.65
CA LYS A 131 2.17 -10.55 -1.86
C LYS A 131 3.07 -9.63 -2.66
N GLY A 132 3.62 -8.63 -1.97
CA GLY A 132 4.58 -7.69 -2.52
C GLY A 132 5.84 -8.36 -3.05
N HIS A 133 6.29 -7.87 -4.18
CA HIS A 133 7.47 -8.37 -4.87
C HIS A 133 8.06 -7.26 -5.73
N THR A 134 9.39 -7.25 -5.81
CA THR A 134 10.12 -6.43 -6.76
C THR A 134 11.34 -7.16 -7.29
N GLY A 135 11.78 -6.78 -8.47
CA GLY A 135 12.99 -7.30 -9.07
C GLY A 135 13.49 -6.43 -10.21
N LEU A 136 14.77 -6.55 -10.52
CA LEU A 136 15.39 -5.94 -11.69
C LEU A 136 16.57 -6.80 -12.17
N ILE A 137 16.84 -6.72 -13.46
CA ILE A 137 18.02 -7.31 -14.08
C ILE A 137 19.05 -6.21 -14.27
N VAL A 138 20.25 -6.44 -13.75
CA VAL A 138 21.41 -5.56 -13.90
C VAL A 138 22.57 -6.38 -14.41
N ASP A 139 23.07 -6.05 -15.59
CA ASP A 139 24.22 -6.71 -16.19
C ASP A 139 24.12 -8.25 -16.20
N LYS A 140 22.94 -8.76 -16.52
CA LYS A 140 22.55 -10.19 -16.55
C LYS A 140 22.38 -10.87 -15.20
N GLU A 141 22.48 -10.14 -14.10
CA GLU A 141 22.18 -10.62 -12.76
C GLU A 141 20.81 -10.17 -12.33
N MET A 142 20.04 -11.07 -11.72
CA MET A 142 18.72 -10.74 -11.18
C MET A 142 18.85 -10.36 -9.70
N TYR A 143 18.38 -9.19 -9.37
CA TYR A 143 18.14 -8.72 -8.01
C TYR A 143 16.65 -8.76 -7.73
N SER A 144 16.25 -9.46 -6.68
CA SER A 144 14.82 -9.65 -6.33
C SER A 144 14.60 -9.51 -4.84
N ALA A 145 13.39 -9.11 -4.48
CA ALA A 145 12.94 -9.08 -3.10
C ALA A 145 11.52 -9.63 -3.02
N THR A 146 11.33 -10.66 -2.19
CA THR A 146 10.07 -11.39 -2.09
C THR A 146 10.05 -12.27 -0.82
N LEU A 147 8.93 -12.98 -0.63
CA LEU A 147 8.77 -14.03 0.36
C LEU A 147 9.17 -15.38 -0.25
N ASN A 148 10.11 -16.08 0.38
CA ASN A 148 10.86 -17.20 -0.18
C ASN A 148 10.23 -18.58 0.06
N ASN A 149 9.05 -18.64 0.69
CA ASN A 149 8.34 -19.88 1.00
C ASN A 149 6.82 -19.75 0.78
N PHE A 150 6.15 -20.91 0.77
CA PHE A 150 4.70 -21.01 0.60
C PHE A 150 3.90 -20.25 1.66
N LEU A 151 4.34 -20.28 2.91
CA LEU A 151 3.66 -19.61 4.04
C LEU A 151 3.86 -18.11 4.06
N GLY A 152 4.81 -17.58 3.27
CA GLY A 152 5.10 -16.16 3.25
C GLY A 152 5.80 -15.65 4.53
N THR A 153 6.55 -16.50 5.21
CA THR A 153 7.22 -16.16 6.47
C THR A 153 8.71 -15.89 6.33
N GLU A 154 9.30 -16.18 5.17
CA GLU A 154 10.74 -16.04 4.91
C GLU A 154 11.01 -14.90 3.91
N PRO A 155 11.14 -13.65 4.35
CA PRO A 155 11.51 -12.57 3.45
C PRO A 155 12.96 -12.69 3.01
N VAL A 156 13.22 -12.38 1.74
CA VAL A 156 14.58 -12.41 1.18
C VAL A 156 14.79 -11.28 0.18
N ILE A 157 15.97 -10.67 0.25
CA ILE A 157 16.58 -9.88 -0.83
C ILE A 157 17.69 -10.72 -1.42
N LEU A 158 17.54 -11.10 -2.69
CA LEU A 158 18.34 -12.08 -3.38
C LEU A 158 19.05 -11.47 -4.58
N ARG A 159 20.31 -11.83 -4.79
CA ARG A 159 21.00 -11.72 -6.09
C ARG A 159 21.29 -13.11 -6.61
N ASN A 160 20.77 -13.41 -7.78
CA ASN A 160 21.06 -14.65 -8.49
C ASN A 160 22.03 -14.36 -9.65
N LEU A 161 23.21 -14.95 -9.57
CA LEU A 161 24.29 -14.76 -10.54
C LEU A 161 24.28 -15.78 -11.69
N GLY A 162 23.19 -16.55 -11.82
CA GLY A 162 23.10 -17.65 -12.79
C GLY A 162 23.80 -18.91 -12.29
N LEU A 163 24.06 -19.86 -13.23
CA LEU A 163 24.50 -21.22 -12.89
C LEU A 163 25.94 -21.31 -12.34
N GLN A 164 26.77 -20.31 -12.61
CA GLN A 164 28.20 -20.36 -12.28
C GLN A 164 28.58 -19.70 -10.93
N HIS A 165 27.64 -18.99 -10.30
CA HIS A 165 27.90 -18.21 -9.12
C HIS A 165 26.91 -18.52 -8.00
N TYR A 166 27.35 -18.30 -6.76
CA TYR A 166 26.48 -18.47 -5.61
C TYR A 166 25.45 -17.38 -5.51
N SER A 167 24.21 -17.75 -5.20
CA SER A 167 23.19 -16.76 -4.86
C SER A 167 23.55 -16.03 -3.57
N MET A 168 23.48 -14.69 -3.61
CA MET A 168 23.63 -13.82 -2.46
C MET A 168 22.26 -13.51 -1.86
N LYS A 169 22.11 -13.60 -0.54
CA LYS A 169 20.81 -13.35 0.11
C LYS A 169 20.95 -12.56 1.41
N SER A 170 19.87 -11.96 1.87
CA SER A 170 19.78 -11.33 3.18
C SER A 170 19.92 -12.35 4.30
N GLU A 171 20.36 -11.90 5.46
CA GLU A 171 20.34 -12.72 6.68
C GLU A 171 18.88 -12.89 7.14
N TYR A 172 18.55 -14.09 7.63
CA TYR A 172 17.21 -14.37 8.15
C TYR A 172 17.10 -13.94 9.62
N LEU A 173 16.94 -12.63 9.80
CA LEU A 173 16.79 -11.99 11.11
C LEU A 173 15.68 -10.93 11.01
N PRO A 174 14.77 -10.82 12.00
CA PRO A 174 13.76 -9.76 12.01
C PRO A 174 14.35 -8.34 11.98
N ALA A 175 15.57 -8.14 12.53
CA ALA A 175 16.26 -6.87 12.44
C ALA A 175 16.61 -6.47 11.00
N TRP A 176 16.78 -7.45 10.08
CA TRP A 176 17.02 -7.22 8.67
C TRP A 176 15.71 -6.98 7.93
N LEU A 177 14.77 -7.91 8.00
CA LEU A 177 13.48 -7.87 7.32
C LEU A 177 12.41 -8.43 8.26
N ASN A 178 11.41 -7.62 8.60
CA ASN A 178 10.33 -8.01 9.50
C ASN A 178 8.97 -7.86 8.83
N GLU A 179 8.45 -8.95 8.29
CA GLU A 179 7.17 -8.99 7.55
C GLU A 179 7.08 -7.91 6.45
N PRO A 180 8.07 -7.81 5.54
CA PRO A 180 8.10 -6.76 4.53
C PRO A 180 7.06 -6.97 3.43
N ASP A 181 6.49 -5.85 2.96
CA ASP A 181 5.72 -5.76 1.72
C ASP A 181 6.54 -4.96 0.70
N PHE A 182 7.14 -5.65 -0.28
CA PHE A 182 8.04 -5.05 -1.25
C PHE A 182 7.27 -4.38 -2.38
N VAL A 183 7.61 -3.13 -2.70
CA VAL A 183 6.87 -2.32 -3.69
C VAL A 183 7.72 -1.82 -4.86
N GLY A 184 9.05 -1.82 -4.74
CA GLY A 184 9.90 -1.35 -5.83
C GLY A 184 11.40 -1.57 -5.58
N SER A 185 12.17 -1.52 -6.66
CA SER A 185 13.64 -1.54 -6.62
C SER A 185 14.21 -0.64 -7.70
N ALA A 186 15.42 -0.14 -7.48
CA ALA A 186 16.09 0.79 -8.38
C ALA A 186 17.61 0.55 -8.40
N LEU A 187 18.19 0.63 -9.59
CA LEU A 187 19.63 0.73 -9.78
C LEU A 187 20.02 2.20 -9.80
N VAL A 188 21.00 2.58 -8.99
CA VAL A 188 21.67 3.87 -9.08
C VAL A 188 23.14 3.65 -9.37
N ARG A 189 23.60 4.12 -10.52
CA ARG A 189 24.98 3.92 -10.99
C ARG A 189 25.91 4.94 -10.34
N GLU A 190 26.12 4.79 -9.03
CA GLU A 190 26.95 5.68 -8.22
C GLU A 190 28.44 5.55 -8.55
N SER A 191 28.86 4.46 -9.19
CA SER A 191 30.22 4.27 -9.69
C SER A 191 30.58 5.25 -10.81
N THR A 192 29.59 5.72 -11.57
CA THR A 192 29.82 6.62 -12.72
C THR A 192 30.32 7.99 -12.25
N GLY A 193 31.58 8.32 -12.59
CA GLY A 193 32.21 9.56 -12.17
C GLY A 193 32.51 9.65 -10.67
N SER A 194 32.55 8.50 -9.96
CA SER A 194 32.97 8.42 -8.57
C SER A 194 34.47 8.71 -8.47
N LYS A 195 34.84 9.71 -7.66
CA LYS A 195 36.24 10.00 -7.32
C LYS A 195 36.81 9.01 -6.30
N ASP A 196 35.93 8.44 -5.51
CA ASP A 196 36.26 7.57 -4.37
C ASP A 196 36.27 6.09 -4.78
N GLY A 197 36.02 5.79 -6.08
CA GLY A 197 35.90 4.42 -6.58
C GLY A 197 34.73 3.66 -5.96
N ASP A 198 33.67 4.38 -5.57
CA ASP A 198 32.43 3.80 -5.01
C ASP A 198 31.73 2.92 -6.05
N ASP A 199 30.86 2.01 -5.59
CA ASP A 199 30.19 1.00 -6.39
C ASP A 199 28.77 1.44 -6.76
N ASP A 200 28.18 0.81 -7.80
CA ASP A 200 26.77 0.87 -8.10
C ASP A 200 25.95 0.28 -6.96
N LYS A 201 24.79 0.87 -6.70
CA LYS A 201 23.92 0.43 -5.61
C LYS A 201 22.52 0.05 -6.10
N ILE A 202 22.00 -1.01 -5.51
CA ILE A 202 20.61 -1.45 -5.69
C ILE A 202 19.82 -1.05 -4.45
N TYR A 203 18.76 -0.28 -4.67
CA TYR A 203 17.84 0.17 -3.64
C TYR A 203 16.57 -0.65 -3.70
N PHE A 204 16.05 -1.04 -2.53
CA PHE A 204 14.78 -1.76 -2.36
C PHE A 204 13.85 -0.95 -1.48
N PHE A 205 12.59 -0.83 -1.90
CA PHE A 205 11.57 -0.07 -1.22
C PHE A 205 10.47 -1.01 -0.74
N PHE A 206 10.07 -0.89 0.52
CA PHE A 206 9.08 -1.75 1.15
C PHE A 206 8.47 -1.09 2.38
N SER A 207 7.36 -1.64 2.84
CA SER A 207 6.81 -1.38 4.17
C SER A 207 7.07 -2.60 5.04
N GLU A 208 7.40 -2.41 6.31
CA GLU A 208 7.61 -3.51 7.25
C GLU A 208 7.07 -3.16 8.64
N ARG A 209 6.85 -4.17 9.46
CA ARG A 209 6.54 -3.98 10.88
C ARG A 209 7.79 -3.45 11.60
N ALA A 210 7.67 -2.27 12.21
CA ALA A 210 8.78 -1.65 12.95
C ALA A 210 9.09 -2.41 14.24
N LEU A 211 10.39 -2.64 14.50
CA LEU A 211 10.87 -3.19 15.77
C LEU A 211 11.35 -2.09 16.72
N GLU A 212 11.67 -0.91 16.17
CA GLU A 212 12.32 0.19 16.89
C GLU A 212 11.34 1.23 17.48
N LEU A 213 10.05 0.98 17.41
CA LEU A 213 9.02 1.86 17.95
C LEU A 213 8.43 1.20 19.20
N ASP A 214 8.56 1.88 20.34
CA ASP A 214 8.01 1.45 21.62
C ASP A 214 6.50 1.80 21.68
N CYS A 215 5.70 1.20 20.79
CA CYS A 215 4.25 1.38 20.77
C CYS A 215 3.57 0.08 21.14
N ASP A 216 2.50 0.13 21.90
CA ASP A 216 1.64 -1.03 22.22
C ASP A 216 0.92 -1.58 20.97
N THR A 217 0.90 -0.80 19.89
CA THR A 217 0.35 -1.20 18.59
C THR A 217 1.44 -1.51 17.59
N GLU A 218 1.24 -2.57 16.83
CA GLU A 218 2.12 -2.97 15.74
C GLU A 218 2.07 -1.93 14.62
N LEU A 219 3.12 -1.11 14.51
CA LEU A 219 3.18 -0.03 13.54
C LEU A 219 3.97 -0.46 12.30
N THR A 220 3.33 -0.36 11.13
CA THR A 220 4.00 -0.49 9.84
C THR A 220 4.74 0.80 9.50
N VAL A 221 5.97 0.70 8.97
CA VAL A 221 6.78 1.83 8.52
C VAL A 221 7.34 1.59 7.13
N ALA A 222 7.51 2.65 6.36
CA ALA A 222 8.15 2.61 5.08
C ALA A 222 9.68 2.59 5.20
N ARG A 223 10.33 1.78 4.36
CA ARG A 223 11.78 1.57 4.34
C ARG A 223 12.39 1.74 2.96
N VAL A 224 13.62 2.17 2.96
CA VAL A 224 14.56 1.97 1.87
C VAL A 224 15.73 1.16 2.37
N ALA A 225 16.06 0.07 1.65
CA ALA A 225 17.29 -0.68 1.88
C ALA A 225 18.21 -0.55 0.67
N ARG A 226 19.51 -0.73 0.87
CA ARG A 226 20.49 -0.73 -0.21
C ARG A 226 21.47 -1.88 -0.06
N VAL A 227 22.01 -2.34 -1.19
CA VAL A 227 23.15 -3.25 -1.28
C VAL A 227 24.09 -2.77 -2.38
N CYS A 228 25.37 -3.07 -2.25
CA CYS A 228 26.38 -2.78 -3.27
C CYS A 228 26.38 -3.88 -4.33
N LYS A 229 26.51 -3.50 -5.60
CA LYS A 229 26.53 -4.45 -6.72
C LYS A 229 27.71 -5.42 -6.65
N GLY A 230 28.89 -4.94 -6.27
CA GLY A 230 30.12 -5.73 -6.15
C GLY A 230 30.27 -6.57 -4.87
N ASP A 231 29.24 -6.62 -4.01
CA ASP A 231 29.27 -7.42 -2.78
C ASP A 231 29.34 -8.92 -3.10
N LEU A 232 30.30 -9.64 -2.54
CA LEU A 232 30.50 -11.09 -2.70
C LEU A 232 30.20 -11.88 -1.42
N GLY A 233 29.71 -11.21 -0.38
CA GLY A 233 29.55 -11.79 0.94
C GLY A 233 30.83 -11.83 1.74
N GLY A 234 30.77 -12.46 2.90
CA GLY A 234 31.96 -12.67 3.74
C GLY A 234 32.50 -14.11 3.62
N THR A 235 33.69 -14.32 4.09
CA THR A 235 34.35 -15.66 4.09
C THR A 235 33.86 -16.57 5.21
N ARG A 236 33.73 -16.04 6.42
CA ARG A 236 33.28 -16.77 7.62
C ARG A 236 31.93 -16.21 8.10
N THR A 237 31.94 -14.96 8.49
CA THR A 237 30.72 -14.22 8.85
C THR A 237 30.00 -13.76 7.58
N LEU A 238 28.67 -13.85 7.52
CA LEU A 238 27.83 -13.49 6.36
C LEU A 238 28.22 -14.23 5.07
N GLN A 239 28.62 -15.50 5.17
CA GLN A 239 28.94 -16.33 4.01
C GLN A 239 27.72 -16.47 3.10
N LYS A 240 27.87 -16.14 1.79
CA LYS A 240 26.77 -16.07 0.82
C LYS A 240 25.62 -15.15 1.24
N LYS A 241 25.90 -14.18 2.09
CA LYS A 241 24.97 -13.17 2.59
C LYS A 241 25.50 -11.78 2.27
N TRP A 242 24.58 -10.81 2.15
CA TRP A 242 24.96 -9.42 1.96
C TRP A 242 25.80 -8.89 3.12
N THR A 243 26.97 -8.33 2.84
CA THR A 243 27.79 -7.61 3.82
C THR A 243 27.49 -6.13 3.85
N THR A 244 26.85 -5.64 2.79
CA THR A 244 26.57 -4.21 2.54
C THR A 244 25.11 -3.83 2.77
N PHE A 245 24.26 -4.79 3.19
CA PHE A 245 22.84 -4.51 3.46
C PHE A 245 22.70 -3.51 4.61
N GLN A 246 22.03 -2.42 4.30
CA GLN A 246 21.58 -1.42 5.27
C GLN A 246 20.16 -1.00 4.91
N LYS A 247 19.36 -0.62 5.91
CA LYS A 247 18.01 -0.06 5.72
C LYS A 247 17.83 1.21 6.55
N ALA A 248 16.99 2.10 6.06
CA ALA A 248 16.60 3.33 6.71
C ALA A 248 15.08 3.55 6.61
N ARG A 249 14.53 4.31 7.53
CA ARG A 249 13.13 4.73 7.45
C ARG A 249 12.96 5.79 6.37
N LEU A 250 11.94 5.60 5.51
CA LEU A 250 11.42 6.66 4.66
C LEU A 250 10.30 7.36 5.45
N GLU A 251 10.41 8.66 5.59
CA GLU A 251 9.39 9.44 6.26
C GLU A 251 8.71 10.38 5.28
N CYS A 252 7.40 10.22 5.13
CA CYS A 252 6.52 11.13 4.43
C CYS A 252 5.58 11.72 5.48
N SER A 253 5.79 12.96 5.89
CA SER A 253 5.07 13.55 7.01
C SER A 253 4.81 15.03 6.81
N LEU A 254 3.80 15.52 7.52
CA LEU A 254 3.50 16.94 7.73
C LEU A 254 3.76 17.24 9.21
N PRO A 255 4.98 17.66 9.59
CA PRO A 255 5.35 17.90 10.99
C PRO A 255 4.44 18.91 11.69
N GLU A 256 4.04 19.96 10.97
CA GLU A 256 3.15 21.01 11.47
C GLU A 256 1.77 20.49 11.90
N ARG A 257 1.37 19.32 11.40
CA ARG A 257 0.06 18.71 11.66
C ARG A 257 0.17 17.38 12.40
N HIS A 258 1.36 16.97 12.79
CA HIS A 258 1.66 15.66 13.42
C HIS A 258 1.13 14.46 12.63
N VAL A 259 1.07 14.57 11.30
CA VAL A 259 0.59 13.51 10.41
C VAL A 259 1.78 12.84 9.75
N SER A 260 1.85 11.51 9.84
CA SER A 260 2.86 10.68 9.18
C SER A 260 2.18 9.60 8.36
N PHE A 261 2.64 9.43 7.12
CA PHE A 261 2.18 8.41 6.19
C PHE A 261 3.17 7.24 6.24
N ASN A 262 2.74 6.12 6.76
CA ASN A 262 3.65 5.02 7.11
C ASN A 262 3.63 3.86 6.10
N ASN A 263 2.58 3.71 5.30
CA ASN A 263 2.42 2.59 4.37
C ASN A 263 2.80 3.02 2.95
N LEU A 264 3.95 2.56 2.48
CA LEU A 264 4.44 2.77 1.11
C LEU A 264 3.80 1.76 0.17
N ARG A 265 3.13 2.24 -0.89
CA ARG A 265 2.37 1.40 -1.84
C ARG A 265 3.02 1.29 -3.22
N ALA A 266 3.74 2.30 -3.65
CA ALA A 266 4.45 2.30 -4.94
C ALA A 266 5.62 3.27 -4.91
N VAL A 267 6.64 3.00 -5.73
CA VAL A 267 7.77 3.90 -5.93
C VAL A 267 8.08 4.00 -7.41
N PHE A 268 8.38 5.19 -7.87
CA PHE A 268 8.91 5.47 -9.18
C PHE A 268 10.28 6.15 -9.06
N THR A 269 11.24 5.71 -9.88
CA THR A 269 12.58 6.31 -9.93
C THR A 269 12.71 7.15 -11.19
N LEU A 270 12.89 8.45 -11.01
CA LEU A 270 13.17 9.38 -12.09
C LEU A 270 14.68 9.62 -12.16
N PRO A 271 15.37 9.12 -13.21
CA PRO A 271 16.80 9.36 -13.37
C PRO A 271 17.10 10.82 -13.64
N GLY A 272 18.23 11.31 -13.12
CA GLY A 272 18.77 12.62 -13.47
C GLY A 272 19.64 12.58 -14.73
N GLN A 273 20.30 13.69 -15.02
CA GLN A 273 21.36 13.73 -16.06
C GLN A 273 22.58 12.90 -15.62
N ASP A 274 22.87 12.92 -14.33
CA ASP A 274 23.78 12.01 -13.65
C ASP A 274 23.05 11.33 -12.48
N TRP A 275 23.67 10.39 -11.81
CA TRP A 275 23.07 9.66 -10.69
C TRP A 275 22.65 10.57 -9.54
N ARG A 276 23.35 11.72 -9.33
CA ARG A 276 23.05 12.69 -8.25
C ARG A 276 21.71 13.38 -8.43
N GLY A 277 21.24 13.49 -9.67
CA GLY A 277 19.95 14.05 -10.01
C GLY A 277 18.80 13.04 -9.92
N THR A 278 19.08 11.80 -9.49
CA THR A 278 18.04 10.77 -9.34
C THR A 278 17.08 11.15 -8.21
N THR A 279 15.79 10.98 -8.49
CA THR A 279 14.71 11.32 -7.56
C THR A 279 13.75 10.14 -7.43
N PHE A 280 13.42 9.78 -6.22
CA PHE A 280 12.38 8.78 -5.93
C PHE A 280 11.06 9.46 -5.59
N TYR A 281 9.99 8.97 -6.18
CA TYR A 281 8.62 9.38 -5.88
C TYR A 281 7.90 8.21 -5.25
N GLY A 282 7.45 8.37 -4.00
CA GLY A 282 6.72 7.34 -3.26
C GLY A 282 5.26 7.69 -3.09
N ILE A 283 4.37 6.73 -3.32
CA ILE A 283 2.97 6.78 -2.91
C ILE A 283 2.86 6.18 -1.52
N PHE A 284 2.24 6.93 -0.62
CA PHE A 284 2.01 6.52 0.75
C PHE A 284 0.52 6.56 1.08
N HIS A 285 0.11 5.62 1.92
CA HIS A 285 -1.22 5.61 2.52
C HIS A 285 -1.14 5.76 4.02
N ALA A 286 -2.14 6.42 4.58
CA ALA A 286 -2.42 6.44 6.01
C ALA A 286 -3.92 6.42 6.20
N GLN A 287 -4.36 5.76 7.25
CA GLN A 287 -5.73 5.83 7.71
C GLN A 287 -5.82 6.91 8.80
N TRP A 288 -6.72 7.85 8.63
CA TRP A 288 -6.95 8.93 9.59
C TRP A 288 -8.42 8.88 10.06
N GLY A 289 -8.64 8.23 11.20
CA GLY A 289 -9.99 7.84 11.61
C GLY A 289 -10.58 6.87 10.59
N ASP A 290 -11.76 7.19 10.07
CA ASP A 290 -12.46 6.39 9.05
C ASP A 290 -12.14 6.83 7.61
N VAL A 291 -11.16 7.74 7.41
CA VAL A 291 -10.83 8.29 6.10
C VAL A 291 -9.44 7.82 5.66
N ASP A 292 -9.38 7.17 4.50
CA ASP A 292 -8.13 6.86 3.82
C ASP A 292 -7.53 8.12 3.21
N VAL A 293 -6.24 8.31 3.38
CA VAL A 293 -5.50 9.43 2.83
C VAL A 293 -4.28 8.91 2.07
N SER A 294 -4.15 9.36 0.83
CA SER A 294 -2.98 9.10 0.00
C SER A 294 -2.09 10.34 -0.09
N ALA A 295 -0.78 10.10 -0.07
CA ALA A 295 0.23 11.13 -0.25
C ALA A 295 1.25 10.71 -1.32
N VAL A 296 1.77 11.70 -2.05
CA VAL A 296 2.97 11.53 -2.88
C VAL A 296 4.12 12.29 -2.26
N CYS A 297 5.19 11.59 -1.90
CA CYS A 297 6.40 12.19 -1.37
C CYS A 297 7.59 12.02 -2.32
N GLN A 298 8.45 13.02 -2.35
CA GLN A 298 9.66 13.08 -3.16
C GLN A 298 10.91 12.96 -2.29
N TYR A 299 11.88 12.16 -2.74
CA TYR A 299 13.17 11.95 -2.08
C TYR A 299 14.31 12.15 -3.07
N GLN A 300 15.27 12.99 -2.74
CA GLN A 300 16.51 13.12 -3.53
C GLN A 300 17.49 12.02 -3.14
N ILE A 301 18.17 11.44 -4.11
CA ILE A 301 19.19 10.41 -3.84
C ILE A 301 20.29 10.91 -2.91
N SER A 302 20.66 12.19 -2.98
CA SER A 302 21.66 12.82 -2.11
C SER A 302 21.27 12.74 -0.63
N ASP A 303 19.99 12.95 -0.32
CA ASP A 303 19.47 12.90 1.05
C ASP A 303 19.39 11.45 1.55
N VAL A 304 18.95 10.53 0.70
CA VAL A 304 18.94 9.09 1.00
C VAL A 304 20.37 8.58 1.26
N LYS A 305 21.34 8.97 0.41
CA LYS A 305 22.75 8.59 0.56
C LYS A 305 23.31 9.09 1.90
N LYS A 306 23.04 10.34 2.25
CA LYS A 306 23.49 10.95 3.51
C LYS A 306 23.00 10.17 4.74
N VAL A 307 21.77 9.64 4.71
CA VAL A 307 21.24 8.80 5.80
C VAL A 307 22.07 7.53 5.98
N PHE A 308 22.46 6.88 4.88
CA PHE A 308 23.28 5.67 4.92
C PHE A 308 24.75 5.92 5.33
N GLU A 309 25.22 7.15 5.23
CA GLU A 309 26.51 7.59 5.74
C GLU A 309 26.46 8.01 7.22
N GLY A 310 25.27 8.09 7.80
CA GLY A 310 24.99 8.50 9.16
C GLY A 310 25.25 7.44 10.23
N SER A 311 24.63 7.60 11.39
CA SER A 311 24.78 6.71 12.53
C SER A 311 23.90 5.48 12.42
N TYR A 312 24.27 4.42 13.15
CA TYR A 312 23.49 3.19 13.26
C TYR A 312 22.54 3.25 14.43
N LYS A 313 21.47 2.46 14.33
CA LYS A 313 20.54 2.20 15.42
C LYS A 313 20.79 0.83 16.04
N GLU A 314 20.63 0.72 17.35
CA GLU A 314 20.80 -0.52 18.10
C GLU A 314 19.67 -0.77 19.08
N TYR A 315 19.40 -2.02 19.39
CA TYR A 315 18.58 -2.40 20.52
C TYR A 315 19.46 -2.55 21.76
N ARG A 316 19.13 -1.78 22.81
CA ARG A 316 19.87 -1.82 24.08
C ARG A 316 19.15 -2.73 25.07
N GLU A 317 19.73 -3.87 25.37
CA GLU A 317 19.17 -4.85 26.31
C GLU A 317 19.00 -4.27 27.73
N THR A 318 19.91 -3.39 28.15
CA THR A 318 19.88 -2.77 29.47
C THR A 318 18.67 -1.85 29.69
N SER A 319 18.25 -1.13 28.67
CA SER A 319 17.09 -0.24 28.72
C SER A 319 15.85 -0.80 28.02
N GLN A 320 16.00 -1.97 27.37
CA GLN A 320 14.99 -2.61 26.52
C GLN A 320 14.39 -1.66 25.46
N ARG A 321 15.23 -0.77 24.93
CA ARG A 321 14.82 0.25 23.95
C ARG A 321 15.80 0.34 22.79
N TRP A 322 15.27 0.72 21.67
CA TRP A 322 16.07 1.09 20.50
C TRP A 322 16.64 2.51 20.66
N GLY A 323 17.88 2.71 20.28
CA GLY A 323 18.55 3.99 20.34
C GLY A 323 19.71 4.10 19.38
N ARG A 324 20.31 5.28 19.31
CA ARG A 324 21.49 5.54 18.51
C ARG A 324 22.68 4.74 19.06
N TYR A 325 23.41 4.04 18.19
CA TYR A 325 24.66 3.41 18.56
C TYR A 325 25.72 4.47 18.87
N THR A 326 26.34 4.36 20.02
CA THR A 326 27.34 5.32 20.51
C THR A 326 28.72 4.73 20.70
N GLY A 327 28.89 3.42 20.47
CA GLY A 327 30.18 2.72 20.57
C GLY A 327 31.10 2.96 19.37
N PRO A 328 32.29 2.39 19.39
CA PRO A 328 33.25 2.47 18.28
C PRO A 328 32.72 1.71 17.05
N VAL A 329 32.76 2.37 15.90
CA VAL A 329 32.40 1.75 14.61
C VAL A 329 33.69 1.17 13.99
N PRO A 330 33.71 -0.12 13.59
CA PRO A 330 34.86 -0.73 12.96
C PRO A 330 35.21 -0.09 11.61
N THR A 331 36.48 -0.25 11.20
CA THR A 331 36.97 0.15 9.88
C THR A 331 37.42 -1.11 9.12
N PRO A 332 37.09 -1.27 7.83
CA PRO A 332 36.25 -0.41 6.97
C PRO A 332 34.82 -0.27 7.49
N ARG A 333 34.14 0.85 7.12
CA ARG A 333 32.79 1.15 7.61
C ARG A 333 31.82 0.02 7.30
N PRO A 334 31.12 -0.57 8.29
CA PRO A 334 30.16 -1.66 8.06
C PRO A 334 29.03 -1.26 7.12
N GLY A 335 28.67 -2.14 6.18
CA GLY A 335 27.61 -1.89 5.22
C GLY A 335 27.96 -0.91 4.09
N SER A 336 29.19 -0.41 4.00
CA SER A 336 29.66 0.39 2.88
C SER A 336 30.14 -0.50 1.73
N CYS A 337 30.12 0.06 0.52
CA CYS A 337 30.81 -0.55 -0.62
C CYS A 337 32.34 -0.42 -0.48
N ILE A 338 33.07 -1.26 -1.19
CA ILE A 338 34.54 -1.16 -1.23
C ILE A 338 34.94 0.03 -2.08
N THR A 339 35.61 0.99 -1.47
CA THR A 339 36.11 2.21 -2.10
C THR A 339 37.59 2.08 -2.54
N SER A 340 38.12 3.12 -3.20
CA SER A 340 39.57 3.19 -3.54
C SER A 340 40.41 3.20 -2.30
N ALA A 341 40.04 3.93 -1.25
CA ALA A 341 40.73 3.95 0.02
C ALA A 341 40.74 2.58 0.72
N ASP A 342 39.67 1.80 0.64
CA ASP A 342 39.62 0.45 1.17
C ASP A 342 40.58 -0.48 0.41
N ARG A 343 40.68 -0.35 -0.91
CA ARG A 343 41.59 -1.13 -1.76
C ARG A 343 43.07 -0.80 -1.45
N GLU A 344 43.39 0.47 -1.22
CA GLU A 344 44.72 0.92 -0.78
C GLU A 344 45.11 0.33 0.57
N ASN A 345 44.11 0.12 1.45
CA ASN A 345 44.27 -0.57 2.74
C ASN A 345 44.23 -2.10 2.62
N GLY A 346 44.25 -2.68 1.43
CA GLY A 346 44.33 -4.12 1.17
C GLY A 346 42.97 -4.83 1.07
N TYR A 347 41.86 -4.12 1.15
CA TYR A 347 40.51 -4.70 1.02
C TYR A 347 39.98 -4.57 -0.42
N ASN A 348 40.33 -5.53 -1.28
CA ASN A 348 39.92 -5.50 -2.71
C ASN A 348 38.52 -5.99 -2.94
N SER A 349 37.91 -6.71 -2.01
CA SER A 349 36.56 -7.23 -2.08
C SER A 349 35.96 -7.40 -0.68
N SER A 350 34.64 -7.58 -0.61
CA SER A 350 33.93 -7.86 0.65
C SER A 350 34.39 -9.15 1.35
N LEU A 351 34.97 -10.09 0.60
CA LEU A 351 35.54 -11.33 1.15
C LEU A 351 36.75 -11.09 2.06
N GLN A 352 37.43 -9.94 1.93
CA GLN A 352 38.59 -9.57 2.73
C GLN A 352 38.25 -8.69 3.93
N LEU A 353 37.00 -8.32 4.11
CA LEU A 353 36.54 -7.51 5.24
C LEU A 353 36.77 -8.23 6.57
N PRO A 354 37.21 -7.50 7.62
CA PRO A 354 37.44 -8.08 8.96
C PRO A 354 36.14 -8.62 9.56
N ASP A 355 36.23 -9.72 10.31
CA ASP A 355 35.09 -10.31 11.02
C ASP A 355 34.40 -9.31 11.97
N ALA A 356 35.14 -8.38 12.57
CA ALA A 356 34.57 -7.31 13.40
C ALA A 356 33.62 -6.43 12.61
N THR A 357 33.99 -6.01 11.39
CA THR A 357 33.16 -5.21 10.48
C THR A 357 31.93 -6.00 10.05
N LEU A 358 32.08 -7.28 9.69
CA LEU A 358 30.98 -8.13 9.25
C LEU A 358 29.98 -8.45 10.37
N ASN A 359 30.50 -8.74 11.58
CA ASN A 359 29.65 -8.96 12.75
C ASN A 359 28.87 -7.69 13.14
N PHE A 360 29.51 -6.53 13.00
CA PHE A 360 28.85 -5.25 13.23
C PHE A 360 27.73 -5.04 12.20
N ALA A 361 28.01 -5.20 10.90
CA ALA A 361 27.01 -5.09 9.83
C ALA A 361 25.82 -6.05 10.04
N LYS A 362 26.09 -7.28 10.48
CA LYS A 362 25.06 -8.27 10.81
C LYS A 362 24.13 -7.81 11.93
N LYS A 363 24.67 -7.15 12.96
CA LYS A 363 23.92 -6.72 14.16
C LYS A 363 23.21 -5.37 13.98
N HIS A 364 23.74 -4.47 13.14
CA HIS A 364 23.28 -3.09 13.01
C HIS A 364 22.89 -2.75 11.56
N PRO A 365 21.86 -3.42 10.98
CA PRO A 365 21.42 -3.14 9.62
C PRO A 365 20.58 -1.85 9.50
N LEU A 366 20.07 -1.32 10.62
CA LEU A 366 19.17 -0.17 10.65
C LEU A 366 19.92 1.13 10.94
N MET A 367 19.68 2.14 10.09
CA MET A 367 20.22 3.49 10.29
C MET A 367 19.40 4.27 11.31
N GLU A 368 20.07 5.18 12.06
CA GLU A 368 19.43 6.04 13.05
C GLU A 368 18.57 7.12 12.40
N ASP A 369 19.14 7.79 11.37
CA ASP A 369 18.49 8.89 10.70
C ASP A 369 17.43 8.37 9.71
N LYS A 370 16.45 9.23 9.39
CA LYS A 370 15.36 8.98 8.46
C LYS A 370 15.60 9.74 7.18
N ALA A 371 15.25 9.14 6.04
CA ALA A 371 15.16 9.87 4.79
C ALA A 371 13.84 10.66 4.76
N LEU A 372 13.94 11.97 4.85
CA LEU A 372 12.76 12.86 4.91
C LEU A 372 12.27 13.14 3.48
N GLY A 373 11.02 12.80 3.23
CA GLY A 373 10.35 13.08 1.97
C GLY A 373 9.61 14.40 2.03
N ARG A 374 9.62 15.10 0.90
CA ARG A 374 8.81 16.29 0.74
C ARG A 374 7.43 15.88 0.22
N PRO A 375 6.34 16.11 0.98
CA PRO A 375 4.98 15.90 0.49
C PRO A 375 4.68 16.87 -0.66
N LEU A 376 4.24 16.33 -1.79
CA LEU A 376 3.87 17.10 -2.98
C LEU A 376 2.36 17.18 -3.15
N LEU A 377 1.69 16.04 -2.98
CA LEU A 377 0.25 15.90 -3.17
C LEU A 377 -0.35 15.10 -2.03
N LEU A 378 -1.50 15.56 -1.56
CA LEU A 378 -2.31 14.91 -0.52
C LEU A 378 -3.76 14.84 -0.99
N THR A 379 -4.36 13.65 -0.94
CA THR A 379 -5.76 13.46 -1.34
C THR A 379 -6.47 12.57 -0.31
N LYS A 380 -7.66 12.98 0.10
CA LYS A 380 -8.52 12.25 1.03
C LYS A 380 -9.55 11.45 0.26
N GLY A 381 -9.84 10.23 0.72
CA GLY A 381 -10.87 9.37 0.15
C GLY A 381 -10.54 8.83 -1.25
N VAL A 382 -9.26 8.86 -1.65
CA VAL A 382 -8.78 8.30 -2.91
C VAL A 382 -7.52 7.49 -2.62
N ASN A 383 -7.52 6.23 -3.03
CA ASN A 383 -6.40 5.32 -2.85
C ASN A 383 -5.52 5.29 -4.10
N PHE A 384 -4.32 5.87 -4.01
CA PHE A 384 -3.33 5.83 -5.08
C PHE A 384 -2.66 4.46 -5.14
N THR A 385 -2.54 3.88 -6.33
CA THR A 385 -1.98 2.54 -6.52
C THR A 385 -0.65 2.55 -7.24
N ARG A 386 -0.49 3.38 -8.28
CA ARG A 386 0.71 3.45 -9.12
C ARG A 386 1.05 4.87 -9.48
N ILE A 387 2.33 5.10 -9.73
CA ILE A 387 2.85 6.39 -10.17
C ILE A 387 3.89 6.18 -11.27
N ALA A 388 3.82 7.05 -12.28
CA ALA A 388 4.86 7.22 -13.29
C ALA A 388 5.15 8.71 -13.43
N VAL A 389 6.41 9.07 -13.71
CA VAL A 389 6.82 10.47 -13.79
C VAL A 389 7.56 10.70 -15.11
N ASP A 390 7.17 11.74 -15.84
CA ASP A 390 7.88 12.23 -17.03
C ASP A 390 8.52 13.59 -16.75
N ARG A 391 9.70 13.83 -17.33
CA ARG A 391 10.35 15.13 -17.29
C ARG A 391 10.17 15.83 -18.63
N VAL A 392 9.43 16.92 -18.62
CA VAL A 392 9.01 17.65 -19.81
C VAL A 392 9.66 19.01 -19.83
N ASN A 393 10.29 19.37 -20.94
CA ASN A 393 10.74 20.74 -21.18
C ASN A 393 9.56 21.55 -21.74
N ALA A 394 9.16 22.56 -21.00
CA ALA A 394 8.09 23.47 -21.44
C ALA A 394 8.59 24.53 -22.43
N LEU A 395 7.72 25.45 -22.83
CA LEU A 395 8.05 26.53 -23.76
C LEU A 395 9.14 27.47 -23.24
N ASP A 396 9.23 27.65 -21.93
CA ASP A 396 10.27 28.42 -21.25
C ASP A 396 11.62 27.71 -21.13
N GLN A 397 11.77 26.54 -21.77
CA GLN A 397 12.95 25.66 -21.75
C GLN A 397 13.32 25.11 -20.39
N ARG A 398 12.44 25.24 -19.38
CA ARG A 398 12.64 24.66 -18.08
C ARG A 398 12.04 23.25 -18.01
N PRO A 399 12.71 22.32 -17.30
CA PRO A 399 12.16 20.99 -17.07
C PRO A 399 11.11 21.01 -15.96
N TYR A 400 9.96 20.41 -16.22
CA TYR A 400 8.88 20.18 -15.27
C TYR A 400 8.62 18.70 -15.11
N ASN A 401 8.34 18.26 -13.87
CA ASN A 401 8.02 16.88 -13.60
C ASN A 401 6.51 16.70 -13.64
N MET A 402 6.07 15.82 -14.55
CA MET A 402 4.69 15.41 -14.71
C MET A 402 4.46 14.08 -14.04
N LEU A 403 3.53 14.01 -13.11
CA LEU A 403 3.13 12.81 -12.40
C LEU A 403 1.84 12.27 -13.03
N PHE A 404 1.84 10.98 -13.31
CA PHE A 404 0.69 10.20 -13.72
C PHE A 404 0.40 9.22 -12.57
N ILE A 405 -0.75 9.38 -11.92
CA ILE A 405 -1.10 8.65 -10.69
C ILE A 405 -2.37 7.86 -10.92
N GLY A 406 -2.27 6.55 -10.83
CA GLY A 406 -3.42 5.63 -10.92
C GLY A 406 -4.04 5.39 -9.56
N THR A 407 -5.37 5.22 -9.53
CA THR A 407 -6.14 4.95 -8.31
C THR A 407 -6.71 3.54 -8.26
N GLU A 408 -7.19 3.15 -7.09
CA GLU A 408 -7.84 1.85 -6.86
C GLU A 408 -9.20 1.76 -7.57
N GLU A 409 -9.89 2.89 -7.72
CA GLU A 409 -11.18 2.98 -8.41
C GLU A 409 -11.04 3.09 -9.93
N GLY A 410 -9.79 3.15 -10.44
CA GLY A 410 -9.53 3.21 -11.89
C GLY A 410 -9.58 4.60 -12.49
N TRP A 411 -9.13 5.59 -11.73
CA TRP A 411 -8.89 6.94 -12.22
C TRP A 411 -7.42 7.20 -12.48
N LEU A 412 -7.13 8.11 -13.39
CA LEU A 412 -5.80 8.64 -13.64
C LEU A 412 -5.79 10.13 -13.30
N GLN A 413 -4.92 10.53 -12.39
CA GLN A 413 -4.62 11.94 -12.14
C GLN A 413 -3.36 12.34 -12.91
N ARG A 414 -3.41 13.45 -13.61
CA ARG A 414 -2.27 14.11 -14.23
C ARG A 414 -1.91 15.33 -13.39
N VAL A 415 -0.68 15.37 -12.90
CA VAL A 415 -0.24 16.39 -11.94
C VAL A 415 1.10 16.96 -12.39
N VAL A 416 1.24 18.27 -12.44
CA VAL A 416 2.53 18.95 -12.69
C VAL A 416 3.08 19.52 -11.40
N ILE A 417 4.40 19.43 -11.23
CA ILE A 417 5.10 20.05 -10.10
C ILE A 417 5.62 21.43 -10.52
N LEU A 418 5.07 22.46 -9.88
CA LEU A 418 5.39 23.87 -10.11
C LEU A 418 6.14 24.41 -8.88
N GLY A 419 7.47 24.41 -8.97
CA GLY A 419 8.31 24.82 -7.81
C GLY A 419 8.12 23.87 -6.61
N SER A 420 7.37 24.33 -5.61
CA SER A 420 7.09 23.54 -4.39
C SER A 420 5.70 22.92 -4.36
N GLU A 421 4.83 23.26 -5.29
CA GLU A 421 3.43 22.88 -5.28
C GLU A 421 3.11 21.90 -6.40
N ALA A 422 2.13 21.03 -6.14
CA ALA A 422 1.56 20.14 -7.13
C ALA A 422 0.25 20.72 -7.64
N HIS A 423 0.11 20.83 -8.96
CA HIS A 423 -1.10 21.27 -9.64
C HIS A 423 -1.71 20.08 -10.37
N VAL A 424 -2.94 19.70 -10.01
CA VAL A 424 -3.70 18.66 -10.71
C VAL A 424 -4.26 19.28 -11.99
N ILE A 425 -3.77 18.82 -13.14
CA ILE A 425 -4.23 19.27 -14.45
C ILE A 425 -5.58 18.68 -14.77
N GLU A 426 -5.73 17.37 -14.56
CA GLU A 426 -6.98 16.65 -14.83
C GLU A 426 -7.05 15.31 -14.10
N GLU A 427 -8.29 14.86 -13.94
CA GLU A 427 -8.67 13.53 -13.47
C GLU A 427 -9.44 12.83 -14.56
N ILE A 428 -9.02 11.62 -14.92
CA ILE A 428 -9.58 10.85 -16.04
C ILE A 428 -10.12 9.54 -15.50
N GLN A 429 -11.41 9.29 -15.68
CA GLN A 429 -12.00 7.99 -15.42
C GLN A 429 -11.59 7.03 -16.55
N LEU A 430 -10.83 5.97 -16.22
CA LEU A 430 -10.29 5.04 -17.19
C LEU A 430 -11.26 3.91 -17.54
N PHE A 431 -12.02 3.43 -16.57
CA PHE A 431 -12.85 2.25 -16.68
C PHE A 431 -14.31 2.57 -16.30
N GLU A 432 -15.24 1.88 -16.94
CA GLU A 432 -16.68 1.99 -16.62
C GLU A 432 -17.00 1.34 -15.27
N THR A 433 -16.38 0.20 -15.00
CA THR A 433 -16.43 -0.49 -13.70
C THR A 433 -15.18 -0.18 -12.91
N ALA A 434 -15.34 0.18 -11.64
CA ALA A 434 -14.23 0.45 -10.74
C ALA A 434 -13.29 -0.76 -10.64
N GLN A 435 -12.03 -0.54 -10.94
CA GLN A 435 -10.95 -1.54 -10.83
C GLN A 435 -9.61 -0.82 -10.68
N PRO A 436 -8.64 -1.44 -10.00
CA PRO A 436 -7.36 -0.79 -9.73
C PRO A 436 -6.51 -0.61 -11.00
N VAL A 437 -5.77 0.47 -11.01
CA VAL A 437 -4.63 0.64 -11.91
C VAL A 437 -3.47 -0.19 -11.36
N ASP A 438 -3.13 -1.29 -12.03
CA ASP A 438 -2.12 -2.25 -11.57
C ASP A 438 -0.71 -1.94 -12.08
N SER A 439 -0.58 -1.25 -13.21
CA SER A 439 0.71 -0.83 -13.77
C SER A 439 0.59 0.41 -14.64
N LEU A 440 1.67 1.21 -14.66
CA LEU A 440 1.82 2.40 -15.49
C LEU A 440 3.19 2.36 -16.17
N THR A 441 3.24 2.54 -17.48
CA THR A 441 4.48 2.59 -18.26
C THR A 441 4.43 3.72 -19.27
N ILE A 442 5.45 4.60 -19.28
CA ILE A 442 5.56 5.73 -20.19
C ILE A 442 6.46 5.33 -21.36
N SER A 443 6.02 5.59 -22.57
CA SER A 443 6.89 5.61 -23.76
C SER A 443 7.27 7.07 -24.06
N HIS A 444 8.53 7.37 -23.85
CA HIS A 444 9.06 8.72 -24.11
C HIS A 444 9.18 9.01 -25.61
N SER A 445 9.47 7.99 -26.42
CA SER A 445 9.61 8.17 -27.88
C SER A 445 8.27 8.29 -28.59
N LYS A 446 7.24 7.57 -28.10
CA LYS A 446 5.89 7.55 -28.70
C LYS A 446 4.95 8.56 -28.06
N LYS A 447 5.31 9.09 -26.88
CA LYS A 447 4.48 10.02 -26.11
C LYS A 447 3.13 9.42 -25.70
N TYR A 448 3.15 8.14 -25.33
CA TYR A 448 1.99 7.42 -24.79
C TYR A 448 2.24 6.93 -23.36
N LEU A 449 1.15 6.83 -22.61
CA LEU A 449 1.05 6.15 -21.34
C LEU A 449 0.30 4.83 -21.56
N TYR A 450 0.88 3.73 -21.12
CA TYR A 450 0.24 2.41 -21.10
C TYR A 450 -0.18 2.10 -19.66
N ILE A 451 -1.41 1.63 -19.51
CA ILE A 451 -2.04 1.37 -18.22
C ILE A 451 -2.54 -0.06 -18.21
N GLY A 452 -2.04 -0.86 -17.28
CA GLY A 452 -2.51 -2.22 -17.07
C GLY A 452 -3.47 -2.28 -15.90
N SER A 453 -4.54 -3.08 -16.06
CA SER A 453 -5.57 -3.29 -15.06
C SER A 453 -5.94 -4.77 -14.97
N ARG A 454 -6.94 -5.07 -14.16
CA ARG A 454 -7.46 -6.43 -14.05
C ARG A 454 -8.06 -6.95 -15.37
N SER A 455 -8.73 -6.12 -16.14
CA SER A 455 -9.51 -6.55 -17.32
C SER A 455 -8.86 -6.25 -18.67
N GLU A 456 -7.98 -5.26 -18.74
CA GLU A 456 -7.47 -4.75 -20.01
C GLU A 456 -6.20 -3.90 -19.87
N VAL A 457 -5.58 -3.61 -21.00
CA VAL A 457 -4.53 -2.61 -21.16
C VAL A 457 -5.09 -1.42 -21.93
N LEU A 458 -4.80 -0.21 -21.46
CA LEU A 458 -5.17 1.04 -22.12
C LEU A 458 -3.92 1.76 -22.65
N GLN A 459 -4.09 2.47 -23.75
CA GLN A 459 -3.09 3.39 -24.33
C GLN A 459 -3.69 4.78 -24.40
N LEU A 460 -3.05 5.74 -23.72
CA LEU A 460 -3.44 7.13 -23.67
C LEU A 460 -2.28 8.01 -24.18
N PRO A 461 -2.53 9.10 -24.88
CA PRO A 461 -1.50 10.11 -25.14
C PRO A 461 -1.11 10.79 -23.82
N LEU A 462 0.15 11.17 -23.65
CA LEU A 462 0.63 11.88 -22.47
C LEU A 462 -0.07 13.24 -22.26
N ALA A 463 -0.56 13.85 -23.32
CA ALA A 463 -1.36 15.07 -23.28
C ALA A 463 -2.40 15.11 -24.40
N ASN A 464 -3.53 15.73 -24.13
CA ASN A 464 -4.58 16.01 -25.10
C ASN A 464 -4.91 17.51 -25.08
N CYS A 465 -4.08 18.32 -25.75
CA CYS A 465 -4.21 19.77 -25.73
C CYS A 465 -5.48 20.27 -26.45
N SER A 466 -5.99 19.53 -27.45
CA SER A 466 -7.18 19.91 -28.19
C SER A 466 -8.48 19.94 -27.35
N ARG A 467 -8.45 19.39 -26.12
CA ARG A 467 -9.57 19.50 -25.20
C ARG A 467 -9.78 20.93 -24.66
N TYR A 468 -8.71 21.74 -24.64
CA TYR A 468 -8.75 23.12 -24.20
C TYR A 468 -9.16 24.01 -25.37
N GLN A 469 -10.41 24.46 -25.38
CA GLN A 469 -11.00 25.14 -26.52
C GLN A 469 -10.79 26.67 -26.52
N SER A 470 -10.39 27.23 -25.39
CA SER A 470 -10.12 28.66 -25.27
C SER A 470 -8.70 28.91 -24.75
N GLN A 471 -8.19 30.12 -25.03
CA GLN A 471 -6.90 30.56 -24.52
C GLN A 471 -6.83 30.53 -23.01
N PRO A 472 -7.83 31.00 -22.24
CA PRO A 472 -7.82 30.87 -20.78
C PRO A 472 -7.75 29.42 -20.32
N ASP A 473 -8.52 28.50 -20.91
CA ASP A 473 -8.52 27.09 -20.53
C ASP A 473 -7.12 26.46 -20.75
N CYS A 474 -6.51 26.78 -21.90
CA CYS A 474 -5.19 26.26 -22.25
C CYS A 474 -4.10 26.76 -21.29
N LEU A 475 -4.13 28.04 -20.92
CA LEU A 475 -3.15 28.64 -20.03
C LEU A 475 -3.35 28.22 -18.56
N LEU A 476 -4.61 28.20 -18.09
CA LEU A 476 -4.95 27.83 -16.71
C LEU A 476 -4.76 26.32 -16.44
N ALA A 477 -4.83 25.48 -17.45
CA ALA A 477 -4.52 24.06 -17.31
C ALA A 477 -3.09 23.82 -16.85
N ARG A 478 -2.16 24.74 -17.19
CA ARG A 478 -0.73 24.63 -16.85
C ARG A 478 -0.11 23.30 -17.24
N ASP A 479 -0.58 22.77 -18.38
CA ASP A 479 -0.05 21.53 -18.91
C ASP A 479 1.27 21.81 -19.63
N PRO A 480 2.42 21.31 -19.16
CA PRO A 480 3.72 21.62 -19.78
C PRO A 480 3.89 21.06 -21.18
N TYR A 481 3.02 20.13 -21.61
CA TYR A 481 3.01 19.64 -22.99
C TYR A 481 2.27 20.58 -23.95
N CYS A 482 1.44 21.51 -23.44
CA CYS A 482 0.48 22.30 -24.22
C CYS A 482 0.82 23.77 -24.20
N ALA A 483 0.59 24.45 -25.33
CA ALA A 483 0.66 25.88 -25.43
C ALA A 483 -0.44 26.43 -26.33
N TRP A 484 -0.86 27.67 -26.11
CA TRP A 484 -1.82 28.36 -26.96
C TRP A 484 -1.14 28.93 -28.18
N ASP A 485 -1.57 28.53 -29.36
CA ASP A 485 -1.15 29.13 -30.64
C ASP A 485 -2.01 30.35 -30.95
N ASN A 486 -1.38 31.57 -30.94
CA ASN A 486 -2.07 32.81 -31.13
C ASN A 486 -2.50 32.99 -32.60
N GLU A 487 -1.77 32.40 -33.57
CA GLU A 487 -2.09 32.45 -35.00
C GLU A 487 -3.22 31.45 -35.32
N GLY A 488 -3.07 30.20 -34.92
CA GLY A 488 -4.02 29.12 -35.13
C GLY A 488 -5.24 29.19 -34.21
N ARG A 489 -5.22 30.03 -33.16
CA ARG A 489 -6.27 30.17 -32.13
C ARG A 489 -6.70 28.82 -31.56
N ALA A 490 -5.73 27.98 -31.25
CA ALA A 490 -5.94 26.65 -30.73
C ALA A 490 -4.90 26.28 -29.64
N CYS A 491 -5.27 25.42 -28.72
CA CYS A 491 -4.30 24.82 -27.80
C CYS A 491 -3.64 23.64 -28.48
N VAL A 492 -2.31 23.68 -28.63
CA VAL A 492 -1.53 22.70 -29.38
C VAL A 492 -0.45 22.06 -28.53
N ARG A 493 -0.04 20.85 -28.90
CA ARG A 493 1.14 20.22 -28.31
C ARG A 493 2.40 20.88 -28.82
N ILE A 494 3.29 21.28 -27.92
CA ILE A 494 4.52 21.98 -28.22
C ILE A 494 5.43 21.14 -29.11
N ASP A 495 5.57 19.84 -28.84
CA ASP A 495 6.45 18.92 -29.59
C ASP A 495 5.93 18.56 -31.00
N LEU A 496 4.67 18.79 -31.30
CA LEU A 496 4.05 18.53 -32.61
C LEU A 496 3.86 19.80 -33.42
N HIS A 497 4.05 20.97 -32.80
CA HIS A 497 3.87 22.25 -33.50
C HIS A 497 4.96 22.46 -34.55
N ARG A 498 4.55 22.68 -35.79
CA ARG A 498 5.46 22.89 -36.96
C ARG A 498 5.68 24.35 -37.28
N GLY A 499 4.99 25.29 -36.62
CA GLY A 499 5.12 26.73 -36.80
C GLY A 499 6.23 27.34 -35.96
N SER A 500 6.31 28.68 -35.99
CA SER A 500 7.26 29.41 -35.16
C SER A 500 6.86 29.28 -33.67
N THR A 501 7.81 28.97 -32.81
CA THR A 501 7.55 28.94 -31.35
C THR A 501 7.23 30.34 -30.80
N SER A 502 7.48 31.41 -31.54
CA SER A 502 7.13 32.78 -31.17
C SER A 502 5.61 33.06 -31.17
N SER A 503 4.83 32.25 -31.91
CA SER A 503 3.37 32.36 -31.90
C SER A 503 2.72 31.67 -30.68
N LEU A 504 3.50 30.86 -29.95
CA LEU A 504 3.01 30.10 -28.82
C LEU A 504 3.03 30.89 -27.50
N SER A 505 1.99 30.75 -26.73
CA SER A 505 1.89 31.31 -25.38
C SER A 505 1.68 30.18 -24.36
N GLN A 506 2.46 30.18 -23.29
CA GLN A 506 2.32 29.27 -22.16
C GLN A 506 2.68 30.01 -20.88
N ASP A 507 1.94 29.76 -19.79
CA ASP A 507 2.26 30.29 -18.49
C ASP A 507 2.09 29.19 -17.42
N LEU A 508 3.20 28.69 -16.92
CA LEU A 508 3.25 27.66 -15.90
C LEU A 508 3.52 28.23 -14.50
N MET A 509 4.06 29.47 -14.42
CA MET A 509 4.47 30.09 -13.16
C MET A 509 3.79 31.45 -13.00
N LEU A 510 3.13 31.67 -11.88
CA LEU A 510 2.41 32.89 -11.51
C LEU A 510 3.23 34.19 -11.52
N ASP A 511 4.56 34.09 -11.47
CA ASP A 511 5.44 35.26 -11.26
C ASP A 511 5.51 36.26 -12.41
N ARG A 512 5.10 35.90 -13.59
CA ARG A 512 5.18 36.80 -14.75
C ARG A 512 3.98 37.73 -14.90
N PHE A 513 2.80 37.33 -14.37
CA PHE A 513 1.60 38.14 -14.47
C PHE A 513 1.48 39.23 -13.40
N SER A 514 2.15 39.10 -12.26
CA SER A 514 2.19 40.16 -11.24
C SER A 514 3.05 41.36 -11.63
N ARG A 515 3.86 41.29 -12.70
CA ARG A 515 4.79 42.35 -13.09
C ARG A 515 4.49 43.07 -14.40
N GLY A 516 3.46 42.80 -15.12
CA GLY A 516 3.21 43.59 -16.30
C GLY A 516 2.17 43.05 -17.28
N LYS A 517 1.04 43.68 -17.32
CA LYS A 517 0.21 43.94 -18.48
C LYS A 517 -0.15 42.79 -19.43
N ALA A 518 -0.75 41.73 -18.89
CA ALA A 518 -1.82 41.09 -19.65
C ALA A 518 -3.14 41.49 -18.96
N LYS A 519 -3.65 42.65 -19.25
CA LYS A 519 -5.02 43.00 -18.99
C LYS A 519 -5.86 42.08 -19.86
N PHE A 520 -6.47 41.03 -19.25
CA PHE A 520 -7.73 40.55 -19.79
C PHE A 520 -8.69 41.72 -19.65
N ASP A 521 -8.99 42.37 -20.77
CA ASP A 521 -9.87 43.55 -20.86
C ASP A 521 -11.33 43.16 -20.54
N LYS A 522 -11.60 42.61 -19.42
CA LYS A 522 -12.82 42.40 -18.62
C LYS A 522 -12.70 41.10 -17.83
N PRO A 523 -13.13 41.03 -16.56
CA PRO A 523 -13.30 39.77 -15.88
C PRO A 523 -14.26 38.92 -16.70
N VAL A 524 -13.74 37.86 -17.33
CA VAL A 524 -14.57 36.90 -18.05
C VAL A 524 -15.28 36.10 -16.98
N SER A 525 -16.48 36.53 -16.64
CA SER A 525 -17.40 35.68 -15.89
C SER A 525 -17.85 34.59 -16.86
N ILE A 526 -17.13 33.46 -16.87
CA ILE A 526 -17.61 32.27 -17.55
C ILE A 526 -18.88 31.85 -16.82
N PRO A 527 -20.03 31.71 -17.50
CA PRO A 527 -21.24 31.21 -16.86
C PRO A 527 -20.93 29.85 -16.28
N SER A 528 -21.04 29.71 -14.95
CA SER A 528 -21.01 28.42 -14.29
C SER A 528 -22.01 27.50 -15.01
N PRO A 529 -21.66 26.24 -15.30
CA PRO A 529 -22.65 25.26 -15.73
C PRO A 529 -23.81 25.28 -14.74
N GLU A 530 -25.05 25.16 -15.19
CA GLU A 530 -26.32 25.34 -14.48
C GLU A 530 -26.53 24.51 -13.20
N HIS A 531 -25.48 24.01 -12.57
CA HIS A 531 -25.56 23.03 -11.48
C HIS A 531 -25.11 23.53 -10.10
N SER A 532 -24.76 24.80 -9.91
CA SER A 532 -24.55 25.27 -8.53
C SER A 532 -25.91 25.47 -7.82
N ARG A 533 -26.47 24.36 -7.33
CA ARG A 533 -27.67 24.40 -6.50
C ARG A 533 -27.39 25.19 -5.23
N LEU A 534 -28.28 26.15 -4.93
CA LEU A 534 -28.30 26.84 -3.66
C LEU A 534 -28.48 25.81 -2.52
N ARG A 535 -27.52 25.73 -1.61
CA ARG A 535 -27.59 24.82 -0.45
C ARG A 535 -28.03 25.60 0.78
N ASN A 536 -29.09 25.16 1.43
CA ASN A 536 -29.55 25.76 2.68
C ASN A 536 -28.78 25.13 3.86
N VAL A 537 -28.18 25.97 4.72
CA VAL A 537 -27.43 25.55 5.90
C VAL A 537 -28.02 26.25 7.10
N THR A 538 -28.37 25.51 8.14
CA THR A 538 -28.82 26.06 9.42
C THR A 538 -27.77 25.83 10.48
N VAL A 539 -27.36 26.90 11.17
CA VAL A 539 -26.29 26.91 12.16
C VAL A 539 -26.85 27.43 13.48
N VAL A 540 -26.46 26.85 14.59
CA VAL A 540 -26.82 27.32 15.93
C VAL A 540 -25.86 28.40 16.33
N VAL A 541 -26.36 29.50 16.97
CA VAL A 541 -25.51 30.56 17.49
C VAL A 541 -24.44 30.03 18.42
N GLY A 542 -23.20 30.43 18.18
CA GLY A 542 -22.02 30.03 18.97
C GLY A 542 -21.39 28.70 18.54
N SER A 543 -21.91 28.04 17.48
CA SER A 543 -21.26 26.88 16.91
C SER A 543 -20.37 27.25 15.73
N ASP A 544 -19.37 26.41 15.47
CA ASP A 544 -18.49 26.58 14.31
C ASP A 544 -19.21 26.23 13.01
N MET A 545 -19.08 27.11 12.04
CA MET A 545 -19.66 26.92 10.71
C MET A 545 -18.59 26.56 9.69
N MET A 546 -18.83 25.53 8.90
CA MET A 546 -17.96 25.13 7.81
C MET A 546 -18.73 25.05 6.50
N LEU A 547 -18.28 25.82 5.49
CA LEU A 547 -18.85 25.82 4.14
C LEU A 547 -17.82 25.31 3.14
N PRO A 548 -17.97 24.11 2.58
CA PRO A 548 -17.10 23.57 1.56
C PRO A 548 -17.04 24.46 0.32
N CYS A 549 -15.85 24.62 -0.26
CA CYS A 549 -15.65 25.28 -1.54
C CYS A 549 -14.61 24.52 -2.34
N GLN A 550 -15.03 23.98 -3.45
CA GLN A 550 -14.13 23.28 -4.35
C GLN A 550 -13.44 24.29 -5.25
N LEU A 551 -12.14 24.49 -5.09
CA LEU A 551 -11.33 25.27 -5.99
C LEU A 551 -11.14 24.53 -7.32
N VAL A 552 -11.17 25.26 -8.42
CA VAL A 552 -10.99 24.70 -9.77
C VAL A 552 -9.54 24.25 -9.99
N SER A 553 -8.61 24.90 -9.31
CA SER A 553 -7.17 24.61 -9.37
C SER A 553 -6.57 24.64 -7.98
N ASN A 554 -5.50 23.87 -7.75
CA ASN A 554 -4.74 23.90 -6.49
C ASN A 554 -4.02 25.23 -6.24
N LEU A 555 -3.84 26.04 -7.27
CA LEU A 555 -3.22 27.35 -7.20
C LEU A 555 -4.25 28.49 -7.10
N ALA A 556 -5.51 28.19 -7.30
CA ALA A 556 -6.58 29.17 -7.16
C ALA A 556 -6.72 29.62 -5.70
N GLN A 557 -7.08 30.87 -5.53
CA GLN A 557 -7.42 31.44 -4.24
C GLN A 557 -8.94 31.42 -4.05
N PRO A 558 -9.42 31.11 -2.84
CA PRO A 558 -10.84 31.20 -2.54
C PRO A 558 -11.22 32.67 -2.34
N CYS A 559 -12.21 33.14 -3.08
CA CYS A 559 -12.84 34.42 -2.86
C CYS A 559 -14.28 34.18 -2.37
N TRP A 560 -14.61 34.62 -1.20
CA TRP A 560 -15.94 34.45 -0.62
C TRP A 560 -16.72 35.76 -0.59
N VAL A 561 -17.98 35.71 -0.94
CA VAL A 561 -18.88 36.83 -0.93
C VAL A 561 -20.04 36.52 -0.03
N LEU A 562 -20.31 37.39 0.98
CA LEU A 562 -21.46 37.33 1.87
C LEU A 562 -22.39 38.50 1.56
N ASN A 563 -23.63 38.24 1.15
CA ASN A 563 -24.64 39.26 0.85
C ASN A 563 -24.09 40.35 -0.07
N ASP A 564 -23.44 39.91 -1.17
CA ASP A 564 -22.83 40.77 -2.22
C ASP A 564 -21.63 41.62 -1.76
N ARG A 565 -21.08 41.34 -0.57
CA ARG A 565 -19.82 41.93 -0.09
C ARG A 565 -18.74 40.87 0.03
N GLU A 566 -17.55 41.21 -0.42
CA GLU A 566 -16.41 40.33 -0.30
C GLU A 566 -16.01 40.14 1.16
N LEU A 567 -15.87 38.89 1.56
CA LEU A 567 -15.52 38.48 2.91
C LEU A 567 -13.99 38.52 3.07
N GLN A 568 -13.51 39.32 4.01
CA GLN A 568 -12.07 39.34 4.34
C GLN A 568 -11.74 38.06 5.10
N LEU A 569 -10.84 37.27 4.57
CA LEU A 569 -10.33 36.04 5.18
C LEU A 569 -9.09 36.40 6.01
N GLY A 570 -9.09 36.04 7.29
CA GLY A 570 -7.94 36.24 8.20
C GLY A 570 -6.89 35.16 8.01
N ASP A 571 -5.64 35.51 8.39
CA ASP A 571 -4.55 34.54 8.51
C ASP A 571 -4.82 33.57 9.67
N SER A 572 -4.15 32.41 9.65
CA SER A 572 -4.45 31.19 10.44
C SER A 572 -4.54 31.33 11.97
N GLU A 573 -4.17 32.48 12.55
CA GLU A 573 -4.14 32.69 14.01
C GLU A 573 -5.27 33.61 14.56
N ALA A 574 -6.08 34.22 13.69
CA ALA A 574 -7.16 35.12 14.12
C ALA A 574 -8.48 34.36 14.33
N ARG A 575 -9.26 34.78 15.34
CA ARG A 575 -10.64 34.29 15.62
C ARG A 575 -11.67 34.69 14.57
N GLY A 576 -11.27 34.87 13.31
CA GLY A 576 -12.13 35.30 12.21
C GLY A 576 -12.42 34.21 11.18
N PRO A 577 -13.23 34.58 10.15
CA PRO A 577 -13.45 33.70 8.98
C PRO A 577 -12.12 33.37 8.30
N ARG A 578 -11.85 32.09 8.09
CA ARG A 578 -10.62 31.61 7.41
C ARG A 578 -10.94 30.51 6.42
N PHE A 579 -10.13 30.39 5.39
CA PHE A 579 -10.21 29.27 4.48
C PHE A 579 -9.21 28.18 4.85
N ASP A 580 -9.70 27.01 5.21
CA ASP A 580 -8.84 25.83 5.42
C ASP A 580 -8.62 25.11 4.10
N ARG A 581 -7.40 25.19 3.57
CA ARG A 581 -7.03 24.55 2.30
C ARG A 581 -7.09 23.02 2.37
N THR A 582 -6.92 22.42 3.54
CA THR A 582 -6.98 20.97 3.73
C THR A 582 -8.42 20.48 3.68
N LEU A 583 -9.31 21.21 4.35
CA LEU A 583 -10.74 20.91 4.34
C LEU A 583 -11.42 21.43 3.07
N LYS A 584 -10.71 22.28 2.31
CA LYS A 584 -11.27 23.02 1.16
C LYS A 584 -12.57 23.70 1.55
N ALA A 585 -12.58 24.41 2.67
CA ALA A 585 -13.77 25.01 3.26
C ALA A 585 -13.50 26.35 3.93
N LEU A 586 -14.48 27.24 3.89
CA LEU A 586 -14.55 28.40 4.76
C LEU A 586 -14.94 27.92 6.15
N VAL A 587 -14.13 28.25 7.13
CA VAL A 587 -14.38 27.98 8.55
C VAL A 587 -14.65 29.31 9.27
N ILE A 588 -15.81 29.41 9.88
CA ILE A 588 -16.20 30.56 10.73
C ILE A 588 -16.44 30.01 12.12
N PRO A 589 -15.53 30.27 13.07
CA PRO A 589 -15.72 29.86 14.45
C PRO A 589 -16.82 30.70 15.15
N GLU A 590 -17.54 30.07 16.05
CA GLU A 590 -18.55 30.71 16.92
C GLU A 590 -19.54 31.58 16.13
N ALA A 591 -20.18 31.03 15.10
CA ALA A 591 -21.06 31.78 14.21
C ALA A 591 -22.20 32.48 14.96
N GLY A 592 -22.31 33.80 14.79
CA GLY A 592 -23.38 34.61 15.33
C GLY A 592 -24.40 35.03 14.29
N GLN A 593 -25.41 35.81 14.67
CA GLN A 593 -26.48 36.32 13.81
C GLN A 593 -25.94 37.10 12.58
N MET A 594 -24.82 37.78 12.74
CA MET A 594 -24.20 38.58 11.66
C MET A 594 -23.65 37.70 10.50
N GLN A 595 -23.44 36.43 10.74
CA GLN A 595 -22.98 35.48 9.76
C GLN A 595 -24.13 34.78 8.96
N ALA A 596 -25.39 35.14 9.25
CA ALA A 596 -26.53 34.72 8.45
C ALA A 596 -26.55 35.44 7.10
N GLY A 597 -26.85 34.72 6.01
CA GLY A 597 -26.97 35.34 4.70
C GLY A 597 -26.61 34.40 3.56
N ARG A 598 -26.48 35.02 2.40
CA ARG A 598 -26.12 34.31 1.17
C ARG A 598 -24.59 34.32 0.97
N TYR A 599 -24.00 33.13 1.04
CA TYR A 599 -22.58 32.94 0.74
C TYR A 599 -22.39 32.41 -0.67
N VAL A 600 -21.43 33.00 -1.38
CA VAL A 600 -20.99 32.54 -2.72
C VAL A 600 -19.49 32.34 -2.68
N CYS A 601 -19.06 31.15 -3.03
CA CYS A 601 -17.64 30.86 -3.21
C CYS A 601 -17.22 31.01 -4.67
N TYR A 602 -16.11 31.72 -4.89
CA TYR A 602 -15.43 31.81 -6.16
C TYR A 602 -14.04 31.21 -6.04
N SER A 603 -13.64 30.45 -7.02
CA SER A 603 -12.27 30.05 -7.29
C SER A 603 -11.63 31.13 -8.15
N GLU A 604 -10.70 31.91 -7.59
CA GLU A 604 -10.03 33.00 -8.30
C GLU A 604 -8.61 32.58 -8.64
N GLU A 605 -8.25 32.69 -9.91
CA GLU A 605 -6.90 32.44 -10.39
C GLU A 605 -6.58 33.41 -11.52
N GLN A 606 -5.46 34.13 -11.39
CA GLN A 606 -4.99 35.12 -12.39
C GLN A 606 -6.06 36.17 -12.77
N GLY A 607 -6.88 36.61 -11.83
CA GLY A 607 -7.94 37.57 -12.07
C GLY A 607 -9.20 37.01 -12.72
N VAL A 608 -9.25 35.69 -12.95
CA VAL A 608 -10.44 34.99 -13.43
C VAL A 608 -11.19 34.40 -12.25
N LYS A 609 -12.46 34.76 -12.06
CA LYS A 609 -13.32 34.27 -10.96
C LYS A 609 -14.32 33.27 -11.51
N PHE A 610 -14.29 32.02 -10.97
CA PHE A 610 -15.27 30.99 -11.25
C PHE A 610 -16.15 30.78 -10.02
N GLN A 611 -17.46 30.93 -10.17
CA GLN A 611 -18.40 30.60 -9.10
C GLN A 611 -18.48 29.07 -8.96
N THR A 612 -18.18 28.57 -7.74
CA THR A 612 -18.18 27.12 -7.49
C THR A 612 -19.34 26.68 -6.62
N GLU A 613 -19.63 27.36 -5.52
CA GLU A 613 -20.67 26.94 -4.58
C GLU A 613 -21.51 28.14 -4.09
N ARG A 614 -22.78 27.87 -3.73
CA ARG A 614 -23.70 28.86 -3.16
C ARG A 614 -24.42 28.28 -1.95
N TYR A 615 -24.46 29.09 -0.87
CA TYR A 615 -25.12 28.69 0.36
C TYR A 615 -26.08 29.79 0.82
N GLN A 616 -27.25 29.40 1.35
CA GLN A 616 -28.10 30.24 2.16
C GLN A 616 -27.98 29.79 3.60
N VAL A 617 -27.36 30.62 4.43
CA VAL A 617 -27.10 30.31 5.83
C VAL A 617 -28.14 31.00 6.70
N ALA A 618 -28.80 30.21 7.55
CA ALA A 618 -29.67 30.69 8.62
C ALA A 618 -29.00 30.39 9.97
N VAL A 619 -28.84 31.43 10.80
CA VAL A 619 -28.32 31.26 12.16
C VAL A 619 -29.48 31.31 13.12
N VAL A 620 -29.72 30.21 13.85
CA VAL A 620 -30.84 30.08 14.77
C VAL A 620 -30.34 30.12 16.23
N ALA A 621 -31.06 30.80 17.10
CA ALA A 621 -30.78 30.72 18.53
C ALA A 621 -31.06 29.29 19.00
N SER A 622 -30.21 28.76 19.88
CA SER A 622 -30.51 27.52 20.59
C SER A 622 -31.80 27.77 21.37
N ALA A 623 -32.91 27.20 20.95
CA ALA A 623 -34.08 27.11 21.78
C ALA A 623 -33.65 26.35 23.06
N PRO A 624 -34.00 26.84 24.27
CA PRO A 624 -33.81 26.03 25.45
C PRO A 624 -34.52 24.72 25.16
N VAL A 625 -33.80 23.63 25.32
CA VAL A 625 -34.37 22.28 25.21
C VAL A 625 -35.34 22.15 26.37
N PHE A 626 -36.57 22.61 26.17
CA PHE A 626 -37.68 22.04 26.91
C PHE A 626 -37.69 20.59 26.47
N MET A 627 -37.37 19.74 27.42
CA MET A 627 -37.68 18.32 27.26
C MET A 627 -39.21 18.26 27.02
N GLU A 628 -39.58 18.27 25.79
CA GLU A 628 -40.86 17.83 25.38
C GLU A 628 -40.91 16.37 25.84
N ALA A 629 -41.73 16.13 26.88
CA ALA A 629 -42.04 14.79 27.32
C ALA A 629 -42.57 14.09 26.10
N ARG A 630 -41.72 13.31 25.49
CA ARG A 630 -42.05 12.46 24.34
C ARG A 630 -43.21 11.59 24.81
N ALA A 631 -44.35 11.77 24.25
CA ALA A 631 -45.50 10.87 24.44
C ALA A 631 -44.96 9.45 24.24
N PRO A 632 -45.27 8.52 25.15
CA PRO A 632 -44.72 7.17 25.04
C PRO A 632 -45.12 6.61 23.69
N ASP A 633 -44.12 6.30 22.90
CA ASP A 633 -44.28 5.62 21.62
C ASP A 633 -45.08 4.35 21.88
N SER A 634 -46.23 4.25 21.26
CA SER A 634 -47.18 3.12 21.40
C SER A 634 -46.53 1.76 21.08
N SER A 635 -45.39 1.75 20.45
CA SER A 635 -44.56 0.57 20.18
C SER A 635 -43.89 -0.02 21.43
N MET A 636 -43.52 0.86 22.41
CA MET A 636 -42.92 0.40 23.68
C MET A 636 -43.93 -0.28 24.58
N GLY A 637 -45.19 0.18 24.55
CA GLY A 637 -46.26 -0.47 25.25
C GLY A 637 -46.54 -1.88 24.73
N LEU A 638 -46.54 -2.04 23.42
CA LEU A 638 -46.72 -3.36 22.77
C LEU A 638 -45.57 -4.31 23.10
N PHE A 639 -44.32 -3.83 23.19
CA PHE A 639 -43.18 -4.62 23.56
C PHE A 639 -43.27 -5.15 25.01
N TRP A 640 -43.67 -4.30 25.96
CA TRP A 640 -43.86 -4.73 27.35
C TRP A 640 -45.03 -5.66 27.52
N VAL A 641 -46.10 -5.53 26.79
CA VAL A 641 -47.23 -6.46 26.76
C VAL A 641 -46.76 -7.82 26.23
N LEU A 642 -45.93 -7.84 25.17
CA LEU A 642 -45.39 -9.07 24.61
C LEU A 642 -44.41 -9.78 25.58
N VAL A 643 -43.57 -9.04 26.27
CA VAL A 643 -42.67 -9.58 27.28
C VAL A 643 -43.43 -10.17 28.49
N ILE A 644 -44.49 -9.47 28.95
CA ILE A 644 -45.34 -9.94 30.05
C ILE A 644 -46.15 -11.19 29.66
N THR A 645 -46.70 -11.23 28.43
CA THR A 645 -47.46 -12.40 27.96
C THR A 645 -46.58 -13.62 27.73
N LEU A 646 -45.36 -13.41 27.15
CA LEU A 646 -44.38 -14.49 27.02
C LEU A 646 -43.89 -15.00 28.39
N GLY A 647 -43.64 -14.09 29.33
CA GLY A 647 -43.27 -14.43 30.70
C GLY A 647 -44.35 -15.26 31.42
N ALA A 648 -45.63 -14.86 31.29
CA ALA A 648 -46.76 -15.61 31.83
C ALA A 648 -46.93 -16.99 31.16
N ALA A 649 -46.75 -17.09 29.86
CA ALA A 649 -46.78 -18.36 29.13
C ALA A 649 -45.65 -19.32 29.59
N CYS A 650 -44.43 -18.80 29.76
CA CYS A 650 -43.30 -19.58 30.29
C CYS A 650 -43.56 -20.08 31.73
N LEU A 651 -44.21 -19.25 32.55
CA LEU A 651 -44.55 -19.62 33.93
C LEU A 651 -45.62 -20.70 33.96
N LEU A 652 -46.65 -20.62 33.11
CA LEU A 652 -47.65 -21.64 32.93
C LEU A 652 -47.07 -22.98 32.43
N LEU A 653 -46.13 -22.92 31.49
CA LEU A 653 -45.42 -24.08 30.98
C LEU A 653 -44.54 -24.73 32.09
N LEU A 654 -43.91 -23.94 32.93
CA LEU A 654 -43.13 -24.40 34.07
C LEU A 654 -44.04 -25.09 35.12
N VAL A 655 -45.19 -24.49 35.41
CA VAL A 655 -46.16 -25.08 36.34
C VAL A 655 -46.74 -26.39 35.77
N ALA A 656 -47.03 -26.41 34.46
CA ALA A 656 -47.49 -27.63 33.77
C ALA A 656 -46.38 -28.72 33.77
N ALA A 657 -45.15 -28.37 33.54
CA ALA A 657 -44.01 -29.28 33.59
C ALA A 657 -43.79 -29.85 35.01
N LEU A 658 -43.90 -29.00 36.04
CA LEU A 658 -43.83 -29.42 37.43
C LEU A 658 -45.02 -30.31 37.82
N TYR A 659 -46.21 -29.99 37.34
CA TYR A 659 -47.42 -30.81 37.54
C TYR A 659 -47.31 -32.20 36.87
N LEU A 660 -46.81 -32.22 35.62
CA LEU A 660 -46.55 -33.47 34.91
C LEU A 660 -45.43 -34.28 35.58
N ARG A 661 -44.34 -33.63 36.06
CA ARG A 661 -43.29 -34.29 36.86
C ARG A 661 -43.86 -34.89 38.16
N ARG A 662 -44.71 -34.15 38.84
CA ARG A 662 -45.40 -34.71 40.02
C ARG A 662 -46.31 -35.90 39.68
N ARG A 663 -47.09 -35.83 38.59
CA ARG A 663 -47.89 -36.94 38.09
C ARG A 663 -47.06 -38.14 37.66
N LEU A 664 -45.92 -37.89 36.98
CA LEU A 664 -44.99 -38.96 36.62
C LEU A 664 -44.33 -39.61 37.84
N LYS A 665 -43.96 -38.81 38.83
CA LYS A 665 -43.47 -39.38 40.14
C LYS A 665 -44.52 -40.16 40.92
N LEU A 666 -45.79 -39.78 40.84
CA LEU A 666 -46.90 -40.53 41.45
C LEU A 666 -47.25 -41.76 40.62
N ALA A 667 -47.00 -41.81 39.34
CA ALA A 667 -47.24 -43.00 38.50
C ALA A 667 -46.10 -44.00 38.56
N LEU A 668 -44.88 -43.58 38.89
CA LEU A 668 -43.70 -44.45 39.09
C LEU A 668 -43.48 -44.96 40.51
N GLY A 669 -44.42 -44.66 41.42
CA GLY A 669 -44.34 -45.02 42.83
C GLY A 669 -44.98 -46.34 43.21
N LYS A 670 -45.25 -47.24 42.26
CA LYS A 670 -45.72 -48.67 42.62
C LYS A 670 -45.04 -49.63 41.61
N GLY A 671 -44.01 -50.28 42.02
CA GLY A 671 -43.60 -51.54 41.42
C GLY A 671 -42.08 -51.73 41.33
N ALA A 672 -41.61 -52.51 42.27
CA ALA A 672 -40.59 -53.57 42.21
C ALA A 672 -39.10 -53.13 42.05
N ASP A 673 -38.40 -53.54 43.07
CA ASP A 673 -36.96 -53.81 43.14
C ASP A 673 -36.38 -54.48 41.90
N MET A 674 -35.37 -53.86 41.32
CA MET A 674 -34.38 -54.55 40.52
C MET A 674 -33.01 -53.96 40.80
N LYS A 675 -32.08 -54.77 41.20
CA LYS A 675 -30.68 -54.54 41.52
C LYS A 675 -29.93 -54.03 40.28
N PRO A 676 -28.87 -53.20 40.46
CA PRO A 676 -28.02 -52.77 39.36
C PRO A 676 -27.14 -53.90 38.83
N LEU A 677 -27.13 -54.08 37.52
CA LEU A 677 -26.21 -55.00 36.83
C LEU A 677 -24.98 -54.19 36.43
N GLU A 678 -23.87 -54.46 37.06
CA GLU A 678 -22.51 -54.11 36.66
C GLU A 678 -22.18 -54.96 35.43
N SER A 679 -21.92 -54.34 34.30
CA SER A 679 -21.33 -55.02 33.16
C SER A 679 -19.92 -54.46 32.89
N THR A 680 -18.97 -55.16 33.41
CA THR A 680 -17.59 -55.12 33.01
C THR A 680 -17.40 -55.87 31.70
N LEU A 681 -17.14 -55.19 30.61
CA LEU A 681 -16.67 -55.78 29.36
C LEU A 681 -15.15 -55.64 29.25
N VAL A 682 -14.48 -56.76 29.57
CA VAL A 682 -13.05 -56.98 29.31
C VAL A 682 -12.93 -57.59 27.90
N TYR A 683 -12.19 -56.97 27.03
CA TYR A 683 -11.76 -57.61 25.76
C TYR A 683 -10.30 -58.04 25.89
N PRO A 684 -9.94 -59.26 25.50
CA PRO A 684 -8.58 -59.76 25.52
C PRO A 684 -7.80 -59.31 24.29
N ILE A 685 -6.57 -58.85 24.52
CA ILE A 685 -5.55 -58.56 23.51
C ILE A 685 -4.88 -59.88 23.15
N THR A 686 -4.91 -60.30 21.87
CA THR A 686 -4.03 -61.35 21.35
C THR A 686 -3.08 -60.73 20.34
N LEU A 687 -1.81 -60.83 20.63
CA LEU A 687 -0.67 -60.62 19.73
C LEU A 687 -0.45 -61.85 18.85
N PRO A 688 -0.05 -61.68 17.58
CA PRO A 688 0.70 -62.71 16.90
C PRO A 688 2.17 -62.30 16.69
N LYS A 689 3.00 -63.32 16.86
CA LYS A 689 4.45 -63.34 16.71
C LYS A 689 4.91 -63.53 15.24
N ASP A 690 6.04 -62.81 14.99
CA ASP A 690 7.20 -63.18 14.15
C ASP A 690 7.14 -63.04 12.60
N PRO A 691 8.37 -62.81 11.99
CA PRO A 691 8.60 -61.94 10.84
C PRO A 691 8.94 -62.63 9.52
N PRO A 692 9.14 -61.97 8.42
CA PRO A 692 10.31 -62.23 7.61
C PRO A 692 11.01 -61.02 6.98
N THR A 693 12.31 -61.09 7.07
CA THR A 693 13.45 -60.87 6.19
C THR A 693 13.48 -59.67 5.24
N PHE A 694 14.54 -58.94 5.42
CA PHE A 694 15.20 -57.87 4.73
C PHE A 694 15.43 -58.10 3.20
N VAL A 695 15.25 -57.01 2.41
CA VAL A 695 16.11 -56.60 1.28
C VAL A 695 16.19 -55.08 1.23
N PRO A 696 17.35 -54.45 1.06
CA PRO A 696 17.54 -53.00 1.20
C PRO A 696 17.40 -52.27 -0.14
N SER A 697 16.66 -51.11 -0.12
CA SER A 697 16.83 -50.09 -1.15
C SER A 697 16.71 -48.71 -0.59
N LYS A 698 17.74 -47.97 -0.84
CA LYS A 698 18.02 -46.53 -0.79
C LYS A 698 17.04 -45.60 -0.04
N MET A 699 17.58 -44.94 0.98
CA MET A 699 17.00 -43.81 1.71
C MET A 699 16.70 -42.64 0.80
N PRO A 700 15.56 -41.97 1.00
CA PRO A 700 15.36 -40.55 0.65
C PRO A 700 15.68 -39.69 1.83
N THR A 701 16.17 -38.50 1.54
CA THR A 701 16.64 -37.47 2.42
C THR A 701 15.53 -36.85 3.30
N ASP A 702 15.89 -36.42 4.50
CA ASP A 702 15.09 -36.02 5.66
C ASP A 702 14.17 -34.77 5.50
N GLU A 703 13.85 -34.31 4.32
CA GLU A 703 13.01 -33.13 4.14
C GLU A 703 11.50 -33.38 3.89
N ASP A 704 11.08 -34.64 3.73
CA ASP A 704 9.69 -34.96 3.33
C ASP A 704 8.80 -35.54 4.42
N ARG A 705 9.23 -35.55 5.68
CA ARG A 705 8.50 -36.23 6.78
C ARG A 705 7.64 -35.38 7.71
N PHE A 706 7.29 -34.14 7.37
CA PHE A 706 6.60 -33.27 8.33
C PHE A 706 5.09 -33.06 8.09
N TRP A 707 4.45 -33.77 7.16
CA TRP A 707 3.07 -33.44 6.74
C TRP A 707 2.03 -34.57 6.82
N GLU A 708 2.29 -35.63 7.57
CA GLU A 708 1.28 -36.68 7.80
C GLU A 708 0.74 -36.70 9.23
N THR A 709 0.12 -35.61 9.67
CA THR A 709 -0.88 -35.66 10.75
C THR A 709 -1.94 -34.60 10.47
N GLY A 710 -3.07 -35.02 9.93
CA GLY A 710 -4.22 -34.16 9.71
C GLY A 710 -4.80 -33.65 11.03
N ALA A 711 -4.52 -32.42 11.34
CA ALA A 711 -5.24 -31.67 12.38
C ALA A 711 -5.74 -30.37 11.74
N ASN A 712 -7.04 -30.19 11.72
CA ASN A 712 -7.67 -28.96 11.28
C ASN A 712 -7.66 -27.94 12.42
N TYR A 713 -7.10 -26.75 12.15
CA TYR A 713 -7.06 -25.63 13.08
C TYR A 713 -8.13 -24.61 12.70
N TYR A 714 -8.96 -24.22 13.67
CA TYR A 714 -9.91 -23.10 13.54
C TYR A 714 -9.59 -22.03 14.58
N TYR A 715 -9.60 -20.79 14.16
CA TYR A 715 -9.50 -19.63 15.05
C TYR A 715 -10.89 -19.06 15.30
N SER A 716 -11.27 -18.96 16.57
CA SER A 716 -12.44 -18.24 17.04
C SER A 716 -12.10 -17.63 18.39
N ASP A 717 -12.33 -16.34 18.54
CA ASP A 717 -12.23 -15.60 19.81
C ASP A 717 -10.88 -15.66 20.53
N GLY A 718 -9.78 -15.55 19.76
CA GLY A 718 -8.45 -15.41 20.35
C GLY A 718 -7.91 -16.64 21.07
N SER A 719 -8.56 -17.81 21.00
CA SER A 719 -8.07 -19.06 21.59
C SER A 719 -8.00 -20.21 20.58
N LEU A 720 -6.90 -20.97 20.63
CA LEU A 720 -6.68 -22.14 19.78
C LEU A 720 -7.40 -23.34 20.40
N LYS A 721 -8.40 -23.91 19.69
CA LYS A 721 -9.04 -25.19 20.09
C LYS A 721 -8.69 -26.27 19.08
N ILE A 722 -8.19 -27.40 19.59
CA ILE A 722 -7.93 -28.62 18.82
C ILE A 722 -9.14 -29.54 18.94
N VAL A 723 -9.77 -29.89 17.83
CA VAL A 723 -10.90 -30.84 17.79
C VAL A 723 -10.48 -32.06 16.96
N PRO A 724 -10.59 -33.30 17.48
CA PRO A 724 -10.29 -34.50 16.71
C PRO A 724 -11.36 -34.73 15.65
N GLY A 725 -10.93 -34.97 14.41
CA GLY A 725 -11.85 -35.25 13.29
C GLY A 725 -12.40 -36.67 13.35
N HIS A 726 -13.71 -36.81 13.24
CA HIS A 726 -14.35 -38.10 12.99
C HIS A 726 -14.33 -38.36 11.46
N ALA A 727 -13.76 -39.50 11.09
CA ALA A 727 -13.82 -40.05 9.77
C ALA A 727 -15.22 -40.65 9.52
N LEU A 728 -15.92 -40.12 8.50
CA LEU A 728 -17.10 -40.78 7.94
C LEU A 728 -16.69 -41.41 6.61
N GLY A 729 -16.80 -42.71 6.54
CA GLY A 729 -16.58 -43.53 5.37
C GLY A 729 -17.69 -43.40 4.30
N PRO A 730 -17.45 -43.91 3.10
CA PRO A 730 -18.29 -43.62 1.95
C PRO A 730 -19.52 -44.53 1.86
N SER A 731 -20.67 -43.94 1.55
CA SER A 731 -21.85 -44.68 1.09
C SER A 731 -22.15 -44.34 -0.35
N SER A 732 -21.97 -45.36 -1.20
CA SER A 732 -22.47 -45.42 -2.56
C SER A 732 -24.02 -45.52 -2.54
N VAL A 733 -24.71 -44.97 -3.53
CA VAL A 733 -25.78 -45.58 -4.36
C VAL A 733 -26.22 -44.58 -5.43
N SER A 734 -25.99 -44.90 -6.61
CA SER A 734 -26.64 -45.12 -7.91
C SER A 734 -27.98 -44.41 -8.19
N SER A 735 -27.92 -43.77 -9.37
CA SER A 735 -28.83 -43.81 -10.56
C SER A 735 -30.29 -43.41 -10.46
N THR A 736 -30.73 -42.49 -11.25
CA THR A 736 -31.42 -42.62 -12.56
C THR A 736 -32.37 -41.45 -12.84
N ALA A 737 -32.35 -41.07 -14.10
CA ALA A 737 -33.42 -40.51 -14.93
C ALA A 737 -33.85 -39.03 -14.80
N SER A 738 -33.51 -38.33 -15.85
CA SER A 738 -34.26 -37.22 -16.44
C SER A 738 -35.64 -37.69 -16.96
N PRO A 739 -36.70 -36.86 -17.15
CA PRO A 739 -36.70 -35.94 -18.30
C PRO A 739 -37.49 -34.62 -18.19
N SER A 740 -37.18 -33.75 -19.20
CA SER A 740 -38.02 -32.77 -19.92
C SER A 740 -38.61 -31.52 -19.25
N ALA A 741 -38.09 -30.47 -19.72
CA ALA A 741 -38.64 -29.19 -20.21
C ALA A 741 -40.10 -28.74 -19.84
N ILE A 742 -40.20 -27.46 -19.50
CA ILE A 742 -40.90 -26.34 -20.17
C ILE A 742 -40.90 -25.10 -19.21
N PRO A 743 -40.98 -23.86 -19.75
CA PRO A 743 -40.40 -22.65 -19.18
C PRO A 743 -41.42 -21.78 -18.45
N GLY A 744 -40.94 -20.89 -17.61
CA GLY A 744 -41.81 -19.84 -17.09
C GLY A 744 -41.29 -19.08 -15.89
N GLN A 745 -40.79 -17.90 -16.20
CA GLN A 745 -40.69 -16.68 -15.39
C GLN A 745 -39.69 -16.59 -14.21
N PRO A 746 -39.12 -15.39 -13.98
CA PRO A 746 -37.90 -15.20 -13.17
C PRO A 746 -38.23 -14.97 -11.70
N ILE A 747 -37.56 -15.72 -10.85
CA ILE A 747 -37.54 -15.41 -9.43
C ILE A 747 -36.36 -14.44 -9.18
N HIS A 748 -36.73 -13.28 -8.67
CA HIS A 748 -35.83 -12.24 -8.21
C HIS A 748 -34.83 -12.78 -7.19
N SER A 749 -33.56 -12.73 -7.53
CA SER A 749 -32.47 -12.78 -6.55
C SER A 749 -32.38 -11.45 -5.81
N PRO A 750 -32.08 -11.42 -4.51
CA PRO A 750 -31.92 -10.17 -3.79
C PRO A 750 -30.68 -9.45 -4.29
N SER A 751 -30.90 -8.28 -4.84
CA SER A 751 -29.93 -7.32 -5.26
C SER A 751 -28.97 -6.96 -4.12
N ARG A 752 -27.69 -7.07 -4.40
CA ARG A 752 -26.63 -6.37 -3.68
C ARG A 752 -27.02 -4.91 -3.55
N LEU A 753 -27.08 -4.43 -2.33
CA LEU A 753 -27.14 -3.01 -2.02
C LEU A 753 -25.87 -2.35 -2.57
N SER A 754 -26.01 -1.74 -3.73
CA SER A 754 -25.13 -0.72 -4.25
C SER A 754 -25.29 0.50 -3.35
N LEU A 755 -24.28 0.85 -2.62
CA LEU A 755 -24.15 2.14 -1.95
C LEU A 755 -23.92 3.22 -3.01
N THR A 756 -24.95 3.54 -3.75
CA THR A 756 -25.03 4.76 -4.53
C THR A 756 -25.84 5.76 -3.74
N ASN A 757 -25.17 6.86 -3.37
CA ASN A 757 -25.78 8.13 -2.99
C ASN A 757 -26.82 8.07 -1.86
N ILE A 758 -26.37 8.00 -0.63
CA ILE A 758 -27.11 8.60 0.46
C ILE A 758 -26.86 10.12 0.39
N ARG A 759 -27.57 10.78 -0.51
CA ARG A 759 -27.92 12.17 -0.32
C ARG A 759 -29.06 12.21 0.69
N GLY A 760 -28.69 12.20 1.95
CA GLY A 760 -29.65 12.52 3.00
C GLY A 760 -30.05 13.97 2.88
N SER A 761 -31.31 14.20 2.53
CA SER A 761 -31.96 15.47 2.79
C SER A 761 -32.12 15.59 4.30
N GLY A 762 -31.51 16.64 4.86
CA GLY A 762 -31.90 17.17 6.16
C GLY A 762 -31.47 16.33 7.37
N SER A 763 -30.28 16.56 7.81
CA SER A 763 -29.95 16.78 9.23
C SER A 763 -28.52 17.27 9.33
N ASN A 764 -28.33 18.22 10.20
CA ASN A 764 -27.12 18.95 10.48
C ASN A 764 -25.92 18.04 10.64
N GLY A 765 -25.04 17.98 9.67
CA GLY A 765 -23.78 17.26 9.72
C GLY A 765 -22.73 18.05 10.47
N TYR A 766 -22.80 18.11 11.76
CA TYR A 766 -21.73 18.64 12.60
C TYR A 766 -20.91 17.47 13.12
N ILE A 767 -19.65 17.41 12.70
CA ILE A 767 -18.64 16.60 13.36
C ILE A 767 -18.08 17.45 14.49
N ARG A 768 -18.46 17.15 15.73
CA ARG A 768 -17.91 17.77 16.92
C ARG A 768 -16.54 17.13 17.17
N LEU A 769 -15.47 17.86 16.87
CA LEU A 769 -14.14 17.54 17.33
C LEU A 769 -14.04 18.02 18.79
N ASN A 770 -14.15 17.08 19.74
CA ASN A 770 -13.77 17.36 21.13
C ASN A 770 -12.25 17.34 21.21
N LEU A 771 -11.63 18.51 21.13
CA LEU A 771 -10.29 18.72 21.63
C LEU A 771 -10.40 18.98 23.14
N SER A 772 -10.07 17.99 23.96
CA SER A 772 -9.77 18.21 25.37
C SER A 772 -8.41 18.88 25.44
N THR A 773 -8.40 20.20 25.61
CA THR A 773 -7.24 20.98 26.03
C THR A 773 -7.05 20.74 27.51
N ALA A 774 -6.00 19.97 27.85
CA ALA A 774 -5.44 19.99 29.19
C ALA A 774 -4.83 21.37 29.41
N GLY A 775 -5.32 22.08 30.44
CA GLY A 775 -4.88 23.41 30.77
C GLY A 775 -3.43 23.43 31.25
N GLU A 776 -2.65 24.30 30.67
CA GLU A 776 -1.41 24.77 31.24
C GLU A 776 -1.71 25.87 32.27
N GLU A 777 -1.51 25.56 33.54
CA GLU A 777 -1.32 26.58 34.56
C GLU A 777 0.13 27.04 34.53
N ARG A 778 0.33 28.30 34.17
CA ARG A 778 1.55 29.04 34.44
C ARG A 778 1.58 29.44 35.91
N ALA A 779 2.58 28.97 36.63
CA ALA A 779 3.03 29.64 37.86
C ALA A 779 4.52 29.97 37.73
N SER A 780 4.77 31.25 37.68
CA SER A 780 6.07 31.89 37.88
C SER A 780 6.38 31.92 39.38
N GLY A 781 7.63 31.67 39.77
CA GLY A 781 8.07 32.02 41.12
C GLY A 781 9.36 31.32 41.54
N ALA A 782 10.37 32.10 41.71
CA ALA A 782 11.72 31.81 42.14
C ALA A 782 11.82 31.25 43.56
N GLY A 783 12.94 30.53 43.86
CA GLY A 783 13.54 30.55 45.20
C GLY A 783 14.00 29.21 45.76
N ALA A 784 15.26 29.03 45.69
CA ALA A 784 16.23 28.42 46.62
C ALA A 784 15.79 27.53 47.79
N GLY A 785 16.54 26.42 48.00
CA GLY A 785 17.02 26.03 49.32
C GLY A 785 16.53 24.72 49.92
N GLY A 786 17.41 23.73 49.95
CA GLY A 786 17.75 23.04 51.19
C GLY A 786 16.91 21.85 51.70
N GLY A 787 17.48 20.67 51.68
CA GLY A 787 17.52 19.85 52.90
C GLY A 787 16.45 18.81 53.20
N GLY A 788 16.85 17.52 53.13
CA GLY A 788 16.66 16.60 54.28
C GLY A 788 15.50 15.65 54.30
N LEU A 789 15.87 14.34 54.11
CA LEU A 789 15.45 13.19 54.93
C LEU A 789 13.97 12.86 55.17
N GLY A 790 13.63 11.61 54.87
CA GLY A 790 12.65 10.86 55.68
C GLY A 790 11.72 9.98 54.89
N GLY A 791 11.95 8.66 54.90
CA GLY A 791 11.17 7.63 54.25
C GLY A 791 9.77 7.44 54.82
N LEU A 792 8.97 6.73 54.05
CA LEU A 792 8.07 5.68 54.50
C LEU A 792 7.41 5.08 53.25
N GLY A 793 7.43 3.76 53.17
CA GLY A 793 6.90 2.96 52.08
C GLY A 793 5.39 2.83 52.06
N VAL A 794 4.87 2.63 50.88
CA VAL A 794 3.59 1.94 50.65
C VAL A 794 3.77 1.01 49.45
N SER A 795 3.47 -0.27 49.70
CA SER A 795 3.46 -1.36 48.75
C SER A 795 2.40 -1.16 47.68
N GLY A 796 2.78 -1.27 46.41
CA GLY A 796 1.88 -1.38 45.28
C GLY A 796 2.15 -2.73 44.58
N ASN A 797 1.10 -3.53 44.53
CA ASN A 797 1.11 -4.87 43.94
C ASN A 797 1.37 -4.82 42.44
N ASP A 798 2.45 -5.40 41.99
CA ASP A 798 2.74 -5.72 40.60
C ASP A 798 1.96 -6.99 40.21
N TYR A 799 0.94 -6.84 39.37
CA TYR A 799 0.37 -7.93 38.59
C TYR A 799 1.21 -8.13 37.33
N SER A 800 2.19 -9.02 37.41
CA SER A 800 2.90 -9.51 36.23
C SER A 800 2.05 -10.54 35.49
N SER A 801 1.73 -10.26 34.22
CA SER A 801 1.01 -11.15 33.33
C SER A 801 1.78 -12.45 33.10
N PRO A 802 1.14 -13.63 33.17
CA PRO A 802 1.79 -14.95 32.97
C PRO A 802 2.47 -15.12 31.60
N PHE A 803 2.05 -14.36 30.59
CA PHE A 803 2.59 -14.37 29.22
C PHE A 803 4.03 -13.84 29.15
N LYS A 804 4.39 -12.90 30.01
CA LYS A 804 5.75 -12.32 30.05
C LYS A 804 6.78 -13.31 30.58
N GLU A 805 6.37 -14.16 31.49
CA GLU A 805 7.20 -15.21 32.10
C GLU A 805 7.45 -16.39 31.15
N GLU A 806 6.46 -16.73 30.35
CA GLU A 806 6.56 -17.83 29.38
C GLU A 806 7.41 -17.46 28.16
N LEU A 807 7.32 -16.21 27.70
CA LEU A 807 8.19 -15.66 26.66
C LEU A 807 9.64 -15.60 27.13
N ARG A 808 9.88 -15.28 28.40
CA ARG A 808 11.20 -15.24 29.00
C ARG A 808 11.82 -16.63 29.13
N ARG A 809 11.03 -17.65 29.47
CA ARG A 809 11.46 -19.04 29.48
C ARG A 809 11.81 -19.58 28.11
N THR A 810 11.03 -19.24 27.11
CA THR A 810 11.24 -19.67 25.73
C THR A 810 12.50 -19.03 25.13
N LEU A 811 12.77 -17.76 25.45
CA LEU A 811 13.97 -17.08 25.02
C LEU A 811 15.23 -17.57 25.76
N GLN A 812 15.13 -17.95 27.03
CA GLN A 812 16.24 -18.54 27.80
C GLN A 812 16.56 -19.97 27.36
N GLN A 813 15.59 -20.75 26.93
CA GLN A 813 15.82 -22.11 26.41
C GLN A 813 16.49 -22.12 25.02
N ARG A 814 16.46 -21.01 24.28
CA ARG A 814 17.16 -20.87 23.00
C ARG A 814 18.62 -20.40 23.11
N SER A 815 19.06 -19.97 24.27
CA SER A 815 20.43 -19.49 24.50
C SER A 815 21.41 -20.54 25.05
N VAL A 816 20.97 -21.78 25.22
CA VAL A 816 21.84 -22.88 25.67
C VAL A 816 21.84 -23.98 24.63
N LEU A 817 22.68 -23.80 23.59
CA LEU A 817 23.22 -24.90 22.81
C LEU A 817 24.72 -25.00 23.18
N PRO A 818 25.23 -26.21 23.50
CA PRO A 818 26.60 -26.37 23.93
C PRO A 818 27.58 -26.12 22.77
N ASP A 819 28.67 -25.47 23.08
CA ASP A 819 29.86 -25.31 22.21
C ASP A 819 30.36 -26.68 21.75
N ALA A 820 30.31 -26.93 20.47
CA ALA A 820 30.97 -28.07 19.88
C ALA A 820 32.48 -27.82 19.86
N ASN A 821 33.21 -28.73 20.51
CA ASN A 821 34.66 -28.79 20.58
C ASN A 821 35.31 -28.80 19.19
N PRO A 822 36.40 -28.03 18.98
CA PRO A 822 37.14 -28.07 17.73
C PRO A 822 38.31 -29.05 17.85
N GLU A 823 38.05 -30.31 17.54
CA GLU A 823 39.13 -31.26 17.14
C GLU A 823 38.53 -32.40 16.34
N GLU A 824 39.21 -32.69 15.23
CA GLU A 824 39.03 -33.76 14.26
C GLU A 824 38.25 -33.41 12.98
N SER A 825 39.03 -33.05 11.96
CA SER A 825 38.94 -33.67 10.62
C SER A 825 40.18 -33.34 9.78
N SER A 826 41.05 -34.23 9.75
CA SER A 826 41.89 -34.52 8.58
C SER A 826 41.27 -35.75 7.90
N VAL A 827 40.65 -35.55 6.73
CA VAL A 827 40.72 -36.30 5.47
C VAL A 827 39.90 -35.52 4.43
#